data_b2326063649d5f4a5c6db0e431ee4595
#
_entry.id   b2326063649d5f4a5c6db0e431ee4595
#
_cell.length_a   1.000
_cell.length_b   1.000
_cell.length_c   1.000
_cell.angle_alpha   90.00
_cell.angle_beta   90.00
_cell.angle_gamma   90.00
#
_symmetry.space_group_name_H-M   'P 1'
#
loop_
_entity.id
_entity.type
_entity.pdbx_description
1 polymer ?
#
loop_
_entity_poly.entity_id
_entity_poly.type
_entity_poly.pdbx_seq_one_letter_code
_entity_poly.pdbx_strand_id
1 'polypeptide(L)'
;MSDRRFWTVLRKTTCIVMIALATAIAIEPLKPTCSTTSGYQWTNVSIGGGGYVTGVYLHPLHQDLVYIRTDIGGFYRWNSIDKRWISLTDHFGLAKSNYYGGEALALDPNNPNIVYIATGKYTASSAGLGTIFKSTDQGKTWTKLNIDLPMGGNETHRWVGERLAVNPFNSNVIFFGSRLNGLWKSSDAGATWVKVTSFPAKPKADIGIAGILFNKKASGLVYANAHGDGIYKSTDTGVTWSKIAGSPSEANRMALASNGVLYVTHASGVSKYANEVWSNITPSNAKTAFNPLSVDPNNPNHVLIVSEQYAQNKDYCIFQSTNGGATWQKKTRTLNPQVPWWSDWYFASGTSAIEFDPKVPGKVWLTDWFGTWQTNNINAQSSVWSNYEKGHEELVSFALVSPPRGSLLLSGVADLDGFNHSSGLDVYPSEPLGNKSGPRFQDTYSLAYSESNPSQMVRVGGNRWNNTYTGATSTDGGLTWTKFSSFPQKIIPLRVAMSSTNSNLFVVILSDGQPIRTTDGGASWTTVSGLPNGPKGPWYWGQPLEADKVNGNTFYYYSGGKVYRSGNGGASFSIVNSSLPSEGWSMLKTVPRNSGEVWVSLNWNGLYRSTDGGVKFDPIAGVERAYLFAFGKPQTGSTIPALYLYGKITGLGEGIFRSLDNGKTWTSIGDPHKPIGNDPNVMEASSQQFGLVFIGTNGRGIYYGTP
;
A
#
# COMPACT_ATOMS: atom_id res chain seq x y z
N MET A 1 3.96 -30.14 -56.62
CA MET A 1 4.24 -31.50 -57.08
C MET A 1 4.84 -32.21 -55.88
N SER A 2 4.05 -32.95 -55.26
CA SER A 2 3.82 -34.40 -55.13
C SER A 2 4.98 -35.06 -54.41
N ASP A 3 4.86 -35.81 -53.42
CA ASP A 3 3.83 -36.58 -52.77
C ASP A 3 4.53 -37.74 -52.06
N ARG A 4 4.09 -38.07 -50.87
CA ARG A 4 3.87 -39.41 -50.29
C ARG A 4 5.01 -40.37 -49.97
N ARG A 5 5.10 -40.68 -48.69
CA ARG A 5 4.63 -41.93 -47.97
C ARG A 5 5.51 -43.21 -48.06
N PHE A 6 5.74 -43.82 -46.95
CA PHE A 6 5.35 -45.13 -46.39
C PHE A 6 6.45 -46.08 -45.91
N TRP A 7 6.31 -46.53 -44.68
CA TRP A 7 6.41 -47.88 -44.05
C TRP A 7 7.76 -48.61 -43.85
N THR A 8 8.06 -48.85 -42.57
CA THR A 8 8.16 -50.06 -41.72
C THR A 8 9.05 -51.21 -42.19
N VAL A 9 9.89 -51.78 -41.30
CA VAL A 9 9.88 -53.17 -40.76
C VAL A 9 11.20 -53.50 -40.03
N LEU A 10 11.06 -54.14 -38.88
CA LEU A 10 12.00 -54.77 -37.96
C LEU A 10 13.14 -55.60 -38.63
N ARG A 11 14.30 -55.65 -38.00
CA ARG A 11 15.02 -56.91 -37.71
C ARG A 11 15.96 -56.80 -36.49
N LYS A 12 15.82 -57.74 -35.57
CA LYS A 12 16.68 -58.01 -34.41
C LYS A 12 18.06 -58.47 -34.88
N THR A 13 19.11 -58.03 -34.20
CA THR A 13 20.35 -58.80 -34.10
C THR A 13 20.96 -58.58 -32.72
N THR A 14 21.11 -59.62 -31.98
CA THR A 14 21.70 -59.76 -30.65
C THR A 14 23.21 -59.67 -30.80
N CYS A 15 23.85 -58.81 -30.03
CA CYS A 15 25.28 -58.91 -29.76
C CYS A 15 25.54 -58.70 -28.23
N ILE A 16 26.11 -59.72 -27.65
CA ILE A 16 26.54 -59.77 -26.23
C ILE A 16 27.86 -59.01 -26.13
N VAL A 17 27.94 -58.02 -25.29
CA VAL A 17 29.21 -57.43 -24.83
C VAL A 17 29.15 -57.26 -23.32
N MET A 18 30.18 -57.73 -22.64
CA MET A 18 30.34 -57.78 -21.20
C MET A 18 30.27 -56.39 -20.57
N ILE A 19 29.50 -56.34 -19.47
CA ILE A 19 29.38 -55.16 -18.60
C ILE A 19 30.45 -55.24 -17.50
N ALA A 20 31.34 -54.22 -17.50
CA ALA A 20 32.12 -53.89 -16.31
C ALA A 20 31.26 -53.01 -15.43
N LEU A 21 30.88 -53.48 -14.23
CA LEU A 21 30.14 -52.70 -13.22
C LEU A 21 31.09 -51.63 -12.67
N ALA A 22 30.85 -50.37 -13.05
CA ALA A 22 31.26 -49.21 -12.28
C ALA A 22 29.99 -48.72 -11.53
N THR A 23 29.91 -48.98 -10.27
CA THR A 23 28.89 -48.42 -9.36
C THR A 23 29.14 -46.91 -9.19
N ALA A 24 28.53 -46.09 -10.02
CA ALA A 24 28.33 -44.68 -9.77
C ALA A 24 27.19 -44.54 -8.76
N ILE A 25 27.52 -44.17 -7.52
CA ILE A 25 26.53 -43.73 -6.55
C ILE A 25 26.01 -42.39 -7.05
N ALA A 26 24.83 -42.41 -7.70
CA ALA A 26 24.09 -41.24 -8.00
C ALA A 26 23.58 -40.68 -6.65
N ILE A 27 24.16 -39.61 -6.17
CA ILE A 27 23.57 -38.80 -5.09
C ILE A 27 22.32 -38.14 -5.71
N GLU A 28 21.15 -38.72 -5.49
CA GLU A 28 19.88 -38.03 -5.79
C GLU A 28 19.85 -36.74 -4.97
N PRO A 29 19.51 -35.57 -5.57
CA PRO A 29 19.27 -34.39 -4.77
C PRO A 29 18.10 -34.67 -3.83
N LEU A 30 18.32 -34.48 -2.52
CA LEU A 30 17.32 -34.61 -1.49
C LEU A 30 16.07 -33.81 -1.90
N LYS A 31 14.98 -34.50 -2.18
CA LYS A 31 13.66 -33.88 -2.35
C LYS A 31 13.32 -33.17 -1.03
N PRO A 32 12.97 -31.89 -1.04
CA PRO A 32 12.54 -31.22 0.17
C PRO A 32 11.32 -31.93 0.74
N THR A 33 11.42 -32.43 1.95
CA THR A 33 10.31 -33.07 2.66
C THR A 33 9.28 -31.98 3.00
N CYS A 34 8.08 -32.09 2.44
CA CYS A 34 6.95 -31.25 2.77
C CYS A 34 6.53 -31.55 4.23
N SER A 35 6.81 -30.60 5.14
CA SER A 35 6.21 -30.56 6.46
C SER A 35 4.90 -29.76 6.36
N THR A 36 3.82 -30.33 6.87
CA THR A 36 2.48 -29.73 6.99
C THR A 36 2.54 -28.30 7.55
N THR A 37 1.62 -27.46 7.09
CA THR A 37 1.39 -26.06 7.53
C THR A 37 1.68 -25.89 9.02
N SER A 38 2.71 -25.10 9.34
CA SER A 38 2.97 -24.68 10.72
C SER A 38 1.79 -23.81 11.15
N GLY A 39 1.39 -23.88 12.42
CA GLY A 39 0.28 -23.09 12.96
C GLY A 39 0.53 -21.60 13.06
N TYR A 40 1.33 -21.01 12.14
CA TYR A 40 1.64 -19.58 12.10
C TYR A 40 0.37 -18.74 11.95
N GLN A 41 0.27 -17.72 12.81
CA GLN A 41 -0.79 -16.72 12.76
C GLN A 41 -0.20 -15.41 12.23
N TRP A 42 -0.87 -14.83 11.22
CA TRP A 42 -0.49 -13.56 10.61
C TRP A 42 -1.52 -12.48 10.90
N THR A 43 -1.06 -11.33 11.37
CA THR A 43 -1.89 -10.15 11.61
C THR A 43 -1.10 -8.87 11.35
N ASN A 44 -1.79 -7.72 11.25
CA ASN A 44 -1.12 -6.44 11.11
C ASN A 44 -0.63 -5.91 12.46
N VAL A 45 0.51 -5.23 12.43
CA VAL A 45 0.93 -4.35 13.51
C VAL A 45 -0.06 -3.19 13.61
N SER A 46 -0.57 -2.93 14.80
CA SER A 46 -1.53 -1.84 15.03
C SER A 46 -0.82 -0.49 14.98
N ILE A 47 -1.08 0.30 13.94
CA ILE A 47 -0.57 1.66 13.76
C ILE A 47 -1.73 2.65 13.76
N GLY A 48 -2.81 2.33 13.06
CA GLY A 48 -4.05 3.08 13.05
C GLY A 48 -4.21 3.98 11.81
N GLY A 49 -4.46 3.38 10.65
CA GLY A 49 -4.70 4.08 9.39
C GLY A 49 -3.43 4.47 8.66
N GLY A 50 -3.39 5.70 8.14
CA GLY A 50 -2.21 6.29 7.52
C GLY A 50 -2.18 6.24 6.00
N GLY A 51 -3.27 5.80 5.35
CA GLY A 51 -3.43 5.79 3.91
C GLY A 51 -4.71 6.48 3.44
N TYR A 52 -4.77 6.81 2.14
CA TYR A 52 -5.83 7.63 1.58
C TYR A 52 -7.12 6.84 1.36
N VAL A 53 -8.12 7.06 2.21
CA VAL A 53 -9.46 6.49 2.06
C VAL A 53 -10.25 7.33 1.06
N THR A 54 -10.36 6.85 -0.17
CA THR A 54 -10.88 7.61 -1.31
C THR A 54 -12.40 7.53 -1.48
N GLY A 55 -13.10 6.73 -0.65
CA GLY A 55 -14.56 6.68 -0.65
C GLY A 55 -15.13 5.90 0.52
N VAL A 56 -16.36 6.30 0.96
CA VAL A 56 -17.16 5.58 1.96
C VAL A 56 -18.57 5.34 1.42
N TYR A 57 -19.12 4.16 1.67
CA TYR A 57 -20.36 3.67 1.09
C TYR A 57 -21.23 3.05 2.17
N LEU A 58 -22.43 3.57 2.36
CA LEU A 58 -23.40 3.05 3.32
C LEU A 58 -24.56 2.40 2.58
N HIS A 59 -24.95 1.20 2.99
CA HIS A 59 -26.05 0.50 2.36
C HIS A 59 -27.39 1.17 2.72
N PRO A 60 -28.25 1.50 1.73
CA PRO A 60 -29.47 2.29 1.99
C PRO A 60 -30.51 1.57 2.85
N LEU A 61 -30.51 0.23 2.88
CA LEU A 61 -31.49 -0.57 3.60
C LEU A 61 -30.98 -1.21 4.90
N HIS A 62 -29.66 -1.29 5.09
CA HIS A 62 -29.06 -1.96 6.23
C HIS A 62 -28.19 -1.01 7.06
N GLN A 63 -28.57 -0.84 8.31
CA GLN A 63 -27.79 -0.07 9.28
C GLN A 63 -26.42 -0.73 9.49
N ASP A 64 -25.38 0.10 9.68
CA ASP A 64 -24.00 -0.29 9.95
C ASP A 64 -23.32 -1.17 8.89
N LEU A 65 -23.95 -1.38 7.73
CA LEU A 65 -23.30 -1.99 6.58
C LEU A 65 -22.57 -0.90 5.78
N VAL A 66 -21.31 -0.70 6.14
CA VAL A 66 -20.44 0.36 5.62
C VAL A 66 -19.20 -0.25 4.98
N TYR A 67 -18.81 0.31 3.84
CA TYR A 67 -17.59 -0.06 3.11
C TYR A 67 -16.74 1.16 2.87
N ILE A 68 -15.43 0.96 2.76
CA ILE A 68 -14.49 1.96 2.28
C ILE A 68 -13.62 1.38 1.17
N ARG A 69 -13.16 2.26 0.29
CA ARG A 69 -12.08 1.98 -0.65
C ARG A 69 -10.91 2.91 -0.39
N THR A 70 -9.73 2.42 -0.65
CA THR A 70 -8.48 3.17 -0.49
C THR A 70 -7.73 3.22 -1.82
N ASP A 71 -6.74 4.07 -1.93
CA ASP A 71 -6.00 4.21 -3.19
C ASP A 71 -5.09 3.00 -3.48
N ILE A 72 -4.41 2.44 -2.48
CA ILE A 72 -3.48 1.31 -2.64
C ILE A 72 -3.62 0.19 -1.60
N GLY A 73 -4.44 0.37 -0.57
CA GLY A 73 -4.61 -0.59 0.54
C GLY A 73 -5.79 -1.55 0.39
N GLY A 74 -6.56 -1.43 -0.68
CA GLY A 74 -7.69 -2.30 -0.97
C GLY A 74 -9.04 -1.77 -0.54
N PHE A 75 -9.91 -2.69 -0.19
CA PHE A 75 -11.30 -2.44 0.20
C PHE A 75 -11.58 -3.04 1.56
N TYR A 76 -12.46 -2.38 2.33
CA TYR A 76 -12.78 -2.84 3.67
C TYR A 76 -14.27 -2.75 3.92
N ARG A 77 -14.77 -3.61 4.82
CA ARG A 77 -16.14 -3.58 5.35
C ARG A 77 -16.10 -3.37 6.85
N TRP A 78 -16.95 -2.47 7.34
CA TRP A 78 -17.12 -2.23 8.76
C TRP A 78 -17.78 -3.43 9.46
N ASN A 79 -17.22 -3.84 10.59
CA ASN A 79 -17.84 -4.75 11.55
C ASN A 79 -18.26 -3.94 12.77
N SER A 80 -19.55 -3.68 12.92
CA SER A 80 -20.09 -2.86 14.00
C SER A 80 -20.03 -3.52 15.37
N ILE A 81 -19.94 -4.84 15.43
CA ILE A 81 -19.83 -5.60 16.69
C ILE A 81 -18.42 -5.41 17.28
N ASP A 82 -17.40 -5.69 16.49
CA ASP A 82 -16.00 -5.61 16.89
C ASP A 82 -15.40 -4.20 16.74
N LYS A 83 -16.18 -3.27 16.19
CA LYS A 83 -15.78 -1.88 15.85
C LYS A 83 -14.44 -1.84 15.09
N ARG A 84 -14.38 -2.60 14.00
CA ARG A 84 -13.18 -2.72 13.18
C ARG A 84 -13.50 -2.87 11.70
N TRP A 85 -12.56 -2.48 10.88
CA TRP A 85 -12.58 -2.76 9.46
C TRP A 85 -12.09 -4.18 9.18
N ILE A 86 -12.77 -4.88 8.28
CA ILE A 86 -12.39 -6.20 7.76
C ILE A 86 -11.89 -5.97 6.33
N SER A 87 -10.64 -6.29 6.08
CA SER A 87 -10.09 -6.25 4.72
C SER A 87 -10.79 -7.26 3.82
N LEU A 88 -11.12 -6.84 2.61
CA LEU A 88 -11.82 -7.64 1.61
C LEU A 88 -10.87 -8.13 0.51
N THR A 89 -9.62 -7.72 0.51
CA THR A 89 -8.63 -7.97 -0.56
C THR A 89 -7.39 -8.74 -0.12
N ASP A 90 -7.27 -9.11 1.16
CA ASP A 90 -6.10 -9.83 1.70
C ASP A 90 -5.89 -11.25 1.11
N HIS A 91 -6.85 -11.75 0.33
CA HIS A 91 -6.73 -13.01 -0.44
C HIS A 91 -5.95 -12.85 -1.75
N PHE A 92 -5.61 -11.63 -2.17
CA PHE A 92 -4.77 -11.38 -3.32
C PHE A 92 -3.30 -11.54 -2.96
N GLY A 93 -2.61 -12.47 -3.61
CA GLY A 93 -1.16 -12.66 -3.48
C GLY A 93 -0.36 -11.68 -4.34
N LEU A 94 0.97 -11.82 -4.30
CA LEU A 94 1.93 -10.92 -4.96
C LEU A 94 1.63 -10.67 -6.44
N ALA A 95 1.33 -11.72 -7.21
CA ALA A 95 1.01 -11.61 -8.63
C ALA A 95 -0.26 -10.79 -8.93
N LYS A 96 -1.04 -10.45 -7.90
CA LYS A 96 -2.28 -9.68 -7.98
C LYS A 96 -2.19 -8.37 -7.20
N SER A 97 -0.99 -7.88 -6.90
CA SER A 97 -0.78 -6.65 -6.14
C SER A 97 -1.47 -5.42 -6.75
N ASN A 98 -1.64 -5.38 -8.08
CA ASN A 98 -2.39 -4.32 -8.74
C ASN A 98 -3.87 -4.24 -8.28
N TYR A 99 -4.47 -5.35 -7.84
CA TYR A 99 -5.87 -5.39 -7.39
C TYR A 99 -6.13 -4.79 -6.00
N TYR A 100 -5.07 -4.33 -5.31
CA TYR A 100 -5.23 -3.53 -4.10
C TYR A 100 -5.58 -2.05 -4.38
N GLY A 101 -5.49 -1.58 -5.61
CA GLY A 101 -5.94 -0.23 -5.96
C GLY A 101 -7.46 -0.14 -6.02
N GLY A 102 -8.05 0.77 -5.25
CA GLY A 102 -9.50 0.98 -5.18
C GLY A 102 -9.99 2.03 -6.18
N GLU A 103 -10.30 1.62 -7.42
CA GLU A 103 -10.84 2.53 -8.44
C GLU A 103 -12.29 2.95 -8.16
N ALA A 104 -13.16 1.99 -7.81
CA ALA A 104 -14.56 2.26 -7.46
C ALA A 104 -15.18 1.13 -6.64
N LEU A 105 -16.28 1.44 -5.94
CA LEU A 105 -17.12 0.46 -5.26
C LEU A 105 -18.60 0.80 -5.51
N ALA A 106 -19.43 -0.22 -5.71
CA ALA A 106 -20.88 -0.06 -5.77
C ALA A 106 -21.59 -1.13 -4.96
N LEU A 107 -22.60 -0.72 -4.21
CA LEU A 107 -23.52 -1.61 -3.52
C LEU A 107 -24.77 -1.81 -4.39
N ASP A 108 -25.31 -3.03 -4.39
CA ASP A 108 -26.64 -3.24 -4.92
C ASP A 108 -27.66 -2.62 -3.93
N PRO A 109 -28.41 -1.60 -4.32
CA PRO A 109 -29.33 -0.92 -3.39
C PRO A 109 -30.48 -1.79 -2.91
N ASN A 110 -30.76 -2.91 -3.56
CA ASN A 110 -31.87 -3.82 -3.27
C ASN A 110 -31.43 -5.09 -2.53
N ASN A 111 -30.12 -5.46 -2.60
CA ASN A 111 -29.58 -6.66 -1.99
C ASN A 111 -28.28 -6.38 -1.22
N PRO A 112 -28.32 -6.38 0.12
CA PRO A 112 -27.14 -6.06 0.95
C PRO A 112 -25.99 -7.04 0.83
N ASN A 113 -26.21 -8.21 0.25
CA ASN A 113 -25.16 -9.21 0.06
C ASN A 113 -24.32 -8.96 -1.21
N ILE A 114 -24.85 -8.14 -2.15
CA ILE A 114 -24.17 -7.90 -3.43
C ILE A 114 -23.36 -6.62 -3.35
N VAL A 115 -22.07 -6.76 -3.64
CA VAL A 115 -21.13 -5.65 -3.76
C VAL A 115 -20.20 -5.85 -4.96
N TYR A 116 -19.89 -4.78 -5.65
CA TYR A 116 -18.96 -4.73 -6.77
C TYR A 116 -17.77 -3.85 -6.42
N ILE A 117 -16.55 -4.29 -6.74
CA ILE A 117 -15.33 -3.50 -6.62
C ILE A 117 -14.60 -3.47 -7.95
N ALA A 118 -14.19 -2.27 -8.37
CA ALA A 118 -13.30 -2.06 -9.51
C ALA A 118 -11.89 -1.84 -8.99
N THR A 119 -10.95 -2.67 -9.43
CA THR A 119 -9.61 -2.78 -8.85
C THR A 119 -8.51 -2.44 -9.85
N GLY A 120 -7.47 -1.74 -9.42
CA GLY A 120 -6.27 -1.39 -10.18
C GLY A 120 -5.59 -0.18 -9.57
N LYS A 121 -4.26 -0.24 -9.32
CA LYS A 121 -3.49 0.86 -8.73
C LYS A 121 -3.17 1.95 -9.75
N TYR A 122 -2.70 1.54 -10.93
CA TYR A 122 -2.18 2.44 -11.95
C TYR A 122 -2.65 2.08 -13.35
N THR A 123 -2.83 3.11 -14.19
CA THR A 123 -3.24 2.96 -15.59
C THR A 123 -2.08 2.62 -16.53
N ALA A 124 -0.84 2.73 -16.09
CA ALA A 124 0.34 2.40 -16.87
C ALA A 124 0.36 0.93 -17.26
N SER A 125 0.77 0.63 -18.49
CA SER A 125 0.82 -0.74 -19.03
C SER A 125 1.69 -1.69 -18.20
N SER A 126 2.73 -1.18 -17.55
CA SER A 126 3.60 -1.95 -16.64
C SER A 126 2.91 -2.43 -15.37
N ALA A 127 1.81 -1.79 -14.95
CA ALA A 127 1.04 -2.20 -13.78
C ALA A 127 0.07 -3.35 -14.06
N GLY A 128 -0.20 -3.64 -15.34
CA GLY A 128 -1.21 -4.59 -15.78
C GLY A 128 -2.63 -3.99 -15.75
N LEU A 129 -3.59 -4.78 -16.22
CA LEU A 129 -4.99 -4.34 -16.24
C LEU A 129 -5.65 -4.52 -14.89
N GLY A 130 -6.53 -3.59 -14.56
CA GLY A 130 -7.51 -3.72 -13.50
C GLY A 130 -8.74 -4.50 -13.96
N THR A 131 -9.60 -4.86 -13.01
CA THR A 131 -10.83 -5.63 -13.30
C THR A 131 -11.92 -5.30 -12.30
N ILE A 132 -13.15 -5.75 -12.57
CA ILE A 132 -14.25 -5.66 -11.62
C ILE A 132 -14.51 -7.04 -11.01
N PHE A 133 -14.67 -7.06 -9.69
CA PHE A 133 -15.12 -8.25 -8.96
C PHE A 133 -16.52 -8.04 -8.41
N LYS A 134 -17.28 -9.13 -8.34
CA LYS A 134 -18.60 -9.22 -7.70
C LYS A 134 -18.55 -10.15 -6.50
N SER A 135 -19.12 -9.74 -5.40
CA SER A 135 -19.45 -10.59 -4.26
C SER A 135 -20.94 -10.73 -4.10
N THR A 136 -21.40 -11.88 -3.58
CA THR A 136 -22.79 -12.16 -3.21
C THR A 136 -22.95 -12.48 -1.71
N ASP A 137 -21.90 -12.22 -0.94
CA ASP A 137 -21.80 -12.53 0.50
C ASP A 137 -21.11 -11.40 1.30
N GLN A 138 -21.33 -10.14 0.88
CA GLN A 138 -20.79 -8.93 1.53
C GLN A 138 -19.25 -8.86 1.48
N GLY A 139 -18.62 -9.38 0.43
CA GLY A 139 -17.18 -9.31 0.23
C GLY A 139 -16.38 -10.43 0.91
N LYS A 140 -17.03 -11.50 1.39
CA LYS A 140 -16.29 -12.66 1.91
C LYS A 140 -15.63 -13.46 0.79
N THR A 141 -16.34 -13.62 -0.34
CA THR A 141 -15.83 -14.26 -1.55
C THR A 141 -16.07 -13.40 -2.78
N TRP A 142 -15.24 -13.58 -3.80
CA TRP A 142 -15.23 -12.74 -4.98
C TRP A 142 -15.19 -13.56 -6.28
N THR A 143 -16.00 -13.14 -7.24
CA THR A 143 -15.97 -13.63 -8.62
C THR A 143 -15.42 -12.52 -9.52
N LYS A 144 -14.35 -12.81 -10.27
CA LYS A 144 -13.83 -11.90 -11.29
C LYS A 144 -14.82 -11.82 -12.44
N LEU A 145 -15.17 -10.59 -12.85
CA LEU A 145 -16.04 -10.35 -14.01
C LEU A 145 -15.22 -10.23 -15.31
N ASN A 146 -15.89 -10.36 -16.45
CA ASN A 146 -15.24 -10.33 -17.76
C ASN A 146 -15.08 -8.88 -18.29
N ILE A 147 -14.31 -8.08 -17.57
CA ILE A 147 -13.95 -6.71 -17.96
C ILE A 147 -12.56 -6.39 -17.41
N ASP A 148 -11.57 -6.27 -18.29
CA ASP A 148 -10.20 -5.92 -17.95
C ASP A 148 -9.84 -4.59 -18.63
N LEU A 149 -9.57 -3.56 -17.84
CA LEU A 149 -9.28 -2.20 -18.31
C LEU A 149 -8.14 -1.57 -17.48
N PRO A 150 -7.42 -0.59 -18.02
CA PRO A 150 -6.55 0.26 -17.21
C PRO A 150 -7.40 0.97 -16.14
N MET A 151 -7.12 0.70 -14.86
CA MET A 151 -7.79 1.28 -13.70
C MET A 151 -6.75 1.85 -12.75
N GLY A 152 -7.07 2.95 -12.07
CA GLY A 152 -6.09 3.73 -11.33
C GLY A 152 -6.57 4.25 -9.98
N GLY A 153 -6.71 3.36 -9.00
CA GLY A 153 -7.03 3.75 -7.62
C GLY A 153 -6.05 4.76 -7.03
N ASN A 154 -4.79 4.77 -7.48
CA ASN A 154 -3.76 5.72 -7.06
C ASN A 154 -3.40 6.77 -8.14
N GLU A 155 -4.25 6.96 -9.12
CA GLU A 155 -4.03 7.98 -10.14
C GLU A 155 -4.61 9.34 -9.75
N THR A 156 -4.26 10.36 -10.53
CA THR A 156 -4.76 11.73 -10.37
C THR A 156 -6.28 11.75 -10.26
N HIS A 157 -6.82 12.61 -9.39
CA HIS A 157 -8.26 12.73 -9.12
C HIS A 157 -8.93 11.42 -8.66
N ARG A 158 -8.22 10.56 -7.90
CA ARG A 158 -8.76 9.32 -7.34
C ARG A 158 -9.89 9.53 -6.32
N TRP A 159 -10.04 10.75 -5.82
CA TRP A 159 -11.10 11.17 -4.89
C TRP A 159 -12.41 11.56 -5.59
N VAL A 160 -12.41 11.78 -6.91
CA VAL A 160 -13.66 12.04 -7.65
C VAL A 160 -14.43 10.74 -7.86
N GLY A 161 -15.71 10.82 -7.97
CA GLY A 161 -16.51 9.61 -8.21
C GLY A 161 -17.97 9.76 -7.83
N GLU A 162 -18.74 8.68 -7.84
CA GLU A 162 -18.35 7.27 -8.00
C GLU A 162 -18.49 6.80 -9.45
N ARG A 163 -17.49 6.05 -9.93
CA ARG A 163 -17.41 5.58 -11.32
C ARG A 163 -18.24 4.34 -11.62
N LEU A 164 -18.68 3.62 -10.59
CA LEU A 164 -19.42 2.37 -10.68
C LEU A 164 -20.78 2.55 -10.01
N ALA A 165 -21.87 2.20 -10.69
CA ALA A 165 -23.22 2.36 -10.15
C ALA A 165 -24.15 1.23 -10.60
N VAL A 166 -24.96 0.71 -9.66
CA VAL A 166 -26.01 -0.29 -9.89
C VAL A 166 -27.35 0.43 -9.99
N ASN A 167 -28.16 0.08 -10.99
CA ASN A 167 -29.48 0.66 -11.20
C ASN A 167 -30.46 0.22 -10.08
N PRO A 168 -31.04 1.16 -9.32
CA PRO A 168 -31.95 0.85 -8.21
C PRO A 168 -33.28 0.21 -8.63
N PHE A 169 -33.68 0.28 -9.90
CA PHE A 169 -34.90 -0.36 -10.42
C PHE A 169 -34.62 -1.72 -11.04
N ASN A 170 -33.37 -2.01 -11.43
CA ASN A 170 -32.97 -3.27 -12.04
C ASN A 170 -31.49 -3.54 -11.74
N SER A 171 -31.20 -4.35 -10.75
CA SER A 171 -29.83 -4.69 -10.31
C SER A 171 -28.99 -5.40 -11.38
N ASN A 172 -29.61 -5.87 -12.48
CA ASN A 172 -28.86 -6.40 -13.62
C ASN A 172 -28.16 -5.31 -14.45
N VAL A 173 -28.62 -4.06 -14.34
CA VAL A 173 -28.05 -2.92 -15.08
C VAL A 173 -27.01 -2.21 -14.23
N ILE A 174 -25.77 -2.21 -14.73
CA ILE A 174 -24.64 -1.59 -14.07
C ILE A 174 -23.90 -0.72 -15.08
N PHE A 175 -23.44 0.46 -14.64
CA PHE A 175 -22.53 1.29 -15.42
C PHE A 175 -21.18 1.43 -14.75
N PHE A 176 -20.13 1.46 -15.57
CA PHE A 176 -18.77 1.76 -15.17
C PHE A 176 -18.14 2.83 -16.05
N GLY A 177 -17.66 3.90 -15.42
CA GLY A 177 -16.92 4.99 -16.06
C GLY A 177 -15.43 4.73 -16.03
N SER A 178 -14.84 4.39 -17.17
CA SER A 178 -13.40 4.17 -17.27
C SER A 178 -12.62 5.48 -17.37
N ARG A 179 -11.38 5.47 -16.89
CA ARG A 179 -10.43 6.59 -17.04
C ARG A 179 -10.05 6.83 -18.50
N LEU A 180 -9.79 5.76 -19.25
CA LEU A 180 -9.21 5.84 -20.60
C LEU A 180 -10.13 5.29 -21.69
N ASN A 181 -11.14 4.46 -21.34
CA ASN A 181 -11.86 3.64 -22.30
C ASN A 181 -13.34 4.01 -22.47
N GLY A 182 -13.82 5.11 -21.87
CA GLY A 182 -15.18 5.61 -21.97
C GLY A 182 -16.17 4.92 -21.02
N LEU A 183 -17.46 4.98 -21.36
CA LEU A 183 -18.55 4.43 -20.54
C LEU A 183 -18.84 2.98 -20.91
N TRP A 184 -19.01 2.13 -19.91
CA TRP A 184 -19.34 0.71 -20.05
C TRP A 184 -20.65 0.37 -19.36
N LYS A 185 -21.41 -0.55 -19.91
CA LYS A 185 -22.70 -1.01 -19.38
C LYS A 185 -22.75 -2.53 -19.34
N SER A 186 -23.24 -3.08 -18.26
CA SER A 186 -23.74 -4.45 -18.16
C SER A 186 -25.26 -4.43 -18.06
N SER A 187 -25.91 -5.46 -18.59
CA SER A 187 -27.36 -5.69 -18.48
C SER A 187 -27.70 -7.03 -17.85
N ASP A 188 -26.70 -7.74 -17.33
CA ASP A 188 -26.78 -9.09 -16.78
C ASP A 188 -26.00 -9.23 -15.44
N ALA A 189 -26.07 -8.19 -14.62
CA ALA A 189 -25.43 -8.12 -13.30
C ALA A 189 -23.90 -8.32 -13.35
N GLY A 190 -23.25 -7.85 -14.44
CA GLY A 190 -21.81 -7.85 -14.62
C GLY A 190 -21.26 -9.07 -15.37
N ALA A 191 -22.09 -10.02 -15.80
CA ALA A 191 -21.60 -11.20 -16.54
C ALA A 191 -20.98 -10.80 -17.89
N THR A 192 -21.60 -9.85 -18.58
CA THR A 192 -21.05 -9.27 -19.82
C THR A 192 -21.03 -7.73 -19.75
N TRP A 193 -20.09 -7.14 -20.46
CA TRP A 193 -19.91 -5.69 -20.52
C TRP A 193 -19.80 -5.19 -21.95
N VAL A 194 -20.52 -4.12 -22.27
CA VAL A 194 -20.53 -3.49 -23.59
C VAL A 194 -20.16 -2.01 -23.44
N LYS A 195 -19.27 -1.53 -24.30
CA LYS A 195 -18.95 -0.10 -24.38
C LYS A 195 -20.16 0.67 -24.93
N VAL A 196 -20.54 1.74 -24.25
CA VAL A 196 -21.67 2.62 -24.66
C VAL A 196 -21.17 3.55 -25.75
N THR A 197 -21.30 3.13 -27.02
CA THR A 197 -20.80 3.88 -28.19
C THR A 197 -21.63 5.13 -28.48
N SER A 198 -22.88 5.18 -27.99
CA SER A 198 -23.75 6.37 -28.06
C SER A 198 -23.40 7.48 -27.09
N PHE A 199 -22.47 7.26 -26.15
CA PHE A 199 -22.03 8.28 -25.19
C PHE A 199 -21.06 9.26 -25.88
N PRO A 200 -21.48 10.53 -26.12
CA PRO A 200 -20.77 11.43 -27.03
C PRO A 200 -19.63 12.24 -26.37
N ALA A 201 -19.42 12.09 -25.05
CA ALA A 201 -18.50 12.91 -24.29
C ALA A 201 -17.03 12.70 -24.68
N LYS A 202 -16.26 13.78 -24.52
CA LYS A 202 -14.80 13.83 -24.71
C LYS A 202 -14.11 14.23 -23.39
N PRO A 203 -14.07 13.35 -22.39
CA PRO A 203 -13.50 13.67 -21.09
C PRO A 203 -11.98 13.93 -21.18
N LYS A 204 -11.47 14.63 -20.17
CA LYS A 204 -10.03 14.82 -19.96
C LYS A 204 -9.37 13.46 -19.82
N ALA A 205 -8.26 13.27 -20.53
CA ALA A 205 -7.44 12.08 -20.41
C ALA A 205 -7.02 11.84 -18.95
N ASP A 206 -6.81 10.59 -18.57
CA ASP A 206 -6.41 10.10 -17.26
C ASP A 206 -7.48 10.22 -16.15
N ILE A 207 -8.50 11.06 -16.33
CA ILE A 207 -9.63 11.15 -15.38
C ILE A 207 -10.86 10.47 -15.94
N GLY A 208 -11.23 10.74 -17.19
CA GLY A 208 -12.27 10.02 -17.93
C GLY A 208 -13.69 10.29 -17.41
N ILE A 209 -14.50 9.22 -17.39
CA ILE A 209 -15.86 9.24 -16.85
C ILE A 209 -15.78 9.05 -15.34
N ALA A 210 -15.89 10.17 -14.61
CA ALA A 210 -15.55 10.24 -13.21
C ALA A 210 -16.71 9.94 -12.24
N GLY A 211 -17.96 10.02 -12.70
CA GLY A 211 -19.11 9.79 -11.85
C GLY A 211 -20.34 9.29 -12.60
N ILE A 212 -21.08 8.37 -12.00
CA ILE A 212 -22.35 7.83 -12.51
C ILE A 212 -23.37 7.84 -11.38
N LEU A 213 -24.56 8.39 -11.65
CA LEU A 213 -25.58 8.57 -10.63
C LEU A 213 -26.98 8.25 -11.19
N PHE A 214 -27.62 7.21 -10.69
CA PHE A 214 -28.99 6.89 -11.01
C PHE A 214 -29.98 7.72 -10.19
N ASN A 215 -31.05 8.14 -10.80
CA ASN A 215 -32.20 8.67 -10.08
C ASN A 215 -32.94 7.52 -9.37
N LYS A 216 -33.20 7.67 -8.08
CA LYS A 216 -33.87 6.63 -7.26
C LYS A 216 -35.41 6.67 -7.37
N LYS A 217 -35.98 7.68 -8.06
CA LYS A 217 -37.44 7.87 -8.22
C LYS A 217 -37.92 7.87 -9.66
N ALA A 218 -37.03 8.12 -10.62
CA ALA A 218 -37.34 8.13 -12.03
C ALA A 218 -36.57 7.01 -12.73
N SER A 219 -37.26 5.94 -13.08
CA SER A 219 -36.69 4.84 -13.85
C SER A 219 -36.17 5.35 -15.19
N GLY A 220 -34.99 4.89 -15.58
CA GLY A 220 -34.33 5.29 -16.82
C GLY A 220 -33.47 6.54 -16.72
N LEU A 221 -33.64 7.37 -15.68
CA LEU A 221 -32.85 8.59 -15.52
C LEU A 221 -31.50 8.30 -14.85
N VAL A 222 -30.42 8.58 -15.60
CA VAL A 222 -29.06 8.44 -15.14
C VAL A 222 -28.21 9.63 -15.58
N TYR A 223 -27.31 10.06 -14.71
CA TYR A 223 -26.33 11.11 -14.97
C TYR A 223 -24.92 10.51 -15.06
N ALA A 224 -24.09 11.08 -15.94
CA ALA A 224 -22.67 10.72 -16.05
C ALA A 224 -21.81 11.98 -16.10
N ASN A 225 -20.78 12.04 -15.25
CA ASN A 225 -19.78 13.10 -15.22
C ASN A 225 -18.62 12.72 -16.13
N ALA A 226 -18.49 13.38 -17.27
CA ALA A 226 -17.32 13.32 -18.14
C ALA A 226 -16.37 14.46 -17.74
N HIS A 227 -15.40 14.18 -16.86
CA HIS A 227 -14.52 15.20 -16.28
C HIS A 227 -13.72 15.94 -17.37
N GLY A 228 -13.73 17.24 -17.33
CA GLY A 228 -13.14 18.12 -18.35
C GLY A 228 -14.08 18.46 -19.51
N ASP A 229 -15.24 17.77 -19.63
CA ASP A 229 -16.25 18.04 -20.66
C ASP A 229 -17.56 18.56 -20.04
N GLY A 230 -18.15 17.81 -19.12
CA GLY A 230 -19.39 18.20 -18.43
C GLY A 230 -20.22 17.02 -17.97
N ILE A 231 -21.47 17.33 -17.56
CA ILE A 231 -22.40 16.34 -17.06
C ILE A 231 -23.41 16.00 -18.16
N TYR A 232 -23.63 14.72 -18.36
CA TYR A 232 -24.56 14.14 -19.33
C TYR A 232 -25.76 13.49 -18.64
N LYS A 233 -26.89 13.50 -19.29
CA LYS A 233 -28.14 12.92 -18.83
C LYS A 233 -28.68 11.93 -19.87
N SER A 234 -29.14 10.78 -19.42
CA SER A 234 -29.95 9.83 -20.17
C SER A 234 -31.29 9.66 -19.46
N THR A 235 -32.39 9.49 -20.21
CA THR A 235 -33.74 9.20 -19.70
C THR A 235 -34.24 7.81 -20.09
N ASP A 236 -33.42 7.04 -20.80
CA ASP A 236 -33.72 5.72 -21.35
C ASP A 236 -32.72 4.63 -20.89
N THR A 237 -32.26 4.77 -19.67
CA THR A 237 -31.25 3.83 -19.05
C THR A 237 -29.97 3.72 -19.90
N GLY A 238 -29.51 4.86 -20.43
CA GLY A 238 -28.21 4.96 -21.12
C GLY A 238 -28.20 4.45 -22.57
N VAL A 239 -29.37 4.43 -23.25
CA VAL A 239 -29.45 4.19 -24.69
C VAL A 239 -29.04 5.45 -25.45
N THR A 240 -29.58 6.59 -25.04
CA THR A 240 -29.21 7.91 -25.58
C THR A 240 -28.71 8.84 -24.47
N TRP A 241 -27.88 9.78 -24.85
CA TRP A 241 -27.23 10.71 -23.93
C TRP A 241 -27.21 12.13 -24.49
N SER A 242 -27.52 13.12 -23.65
CA SER A 242 -27.41 14.53 -23.97
C SER A 242 -26.60 15.25 -22.89
N LYS A 243 -25.74 16.17 -23.31
CA LYS A 243 -25.02 17.06 -22.40
C LYS A 243 -26.00 18.05 -21.77
N ILE A 244 -25.91 18.25 -20.47
CA ILE A 244 -26.69 19.29 -19.78
C ILE A 244 -25.97 20.62 -20.03
N ALA A 245 -26.65 21.51 -20.75
CA ALA A 245 -26.11 22.83 -21.08
C ALA A 245 -25.75 23.62 -19.80
N GLY A 246 -24.57 24.27 -19.80
CA GLY A 246 -24.09 25.04 -18.64
C GLY A 246 -23.61 24.20 -17.45
N SER A 247 -23.51 22.87 -17.57
CA SER A 247 -22.97 22.03 -16.51
C SER A 247 -21.50 22.32 -16.23
N PRO A 248 -21.03 22.24 -14.95
CA PRO A 248 -19.61 22.31 -14.64
C PRO A 248 -18.81 21.26 -15.41
N SER A 249 -17.70 21.67 -16.05
CA SER A 249 -16.86 20.74 -16.82
C SER A 249 -15.94 19.91 -15.93
N GLU A 250 -15.49 20.45 -14.81
CA GLU A 250 -14.59 19.77 -13.86
C GLU A 250 -15.33 19.46 -12.54
N ALA A 251 -16.42 18.69 -12.66
CA ALA A 251 -17.17 18.24 -11.50
C ALA A 251 -16.38 17.19 -10.70
N ASN A 252 -16.30 17.36 -9.39
CA ASN A 252 -15.66 16.43 -8.46
C ASN A 252 -16.65 15.36 -7.99
N ARG A 253 -17.70 15.78 -7.30
CA ARG A 253 -18.74 14.88 -6.77
C ARG A 253 -20.12 15.33 -7.20
N MET A 254 -21.00 14.37 -7.38
CA MET A 254 -22.42 14.58 -7.65
C MET A 254 -23.26 13.90 -6.59
N ALA A 255 -24.30 14.56 -6.11
CA ALA A 255 -25.32 13.97 -5.23
C ALA A 255 -26.72 14.34 -5.69
N LEU A 256 -27.63 13.38 -5.71
CA LEU A 256 -29.00 13.57 -6.12
C LEU A 256 -29.93 13.50 -4.91
N ALA A 257 -30.60 14.60 -4.64
CA ALA A 257 -31.61 14.67 -3.59
C ALA A 257 -32.86 13.88 -3.95
N SER A 258 -33.63 13.48 -2.93
CA SER A 258 -34.85 12.70 -3.12
C SER A 258 -35.97 13.48 -3.83
N ASN A 259 -35.85 14.80 -3.97
CA ASN A 259 -36.75 15.67 -4.77
C ASN A 259 -36.29 15.88 -6.21
N GLY A 260 -35.19 15.21 -6.65
CA GLY A 260 -34.68 15.30 -8.02
C GLY A 260 -33.65 16.41 -8.27
N VAL A 261 -33.31 17.21 -7.27
CA VAL A 261 -32.26 18.23 -7.38
C VAL A 261 -30.91 17.58 -7.43
N LEU A 262 -30.10 17.92 -8.43
CA LEU A 262 -28.69 17.47 -8.55
C LEU A 262 -27.75 18.53 -7.97
N TYR A 263 -26.94 18.16 -7.00
CA TYR A 263 -25.88 18.98 -6.43
C TYR A 263 -24.53 18.51 -6.96
N VAL A 264 -23.62 19.46 -7.21
CA VAL A 264 -22.30 19.19 -7.81
C VAL A 264 -21.25 20.07 -7.16
N THR A 265 -20.19 19.46 -6.66
CA THR A 265 -18.98 20.18 -6.26
C THR A 265 -17.96 20.21 -7.40
N HIS A 266 -17.19 21.28 -7.50
CA HIS A 266 -16.18 21.49 -8.53
C HIS A 266 -15.09 22.46 -8.06
N ALA A 267 -14.03 22.63 -8.85
CA ALA A 267 -12.90 23.48 -8.50
C ALA A 267 -13.25 24.94 -8.20
N SER A 268 -14.35 25.44 -8.79
CA SER A 268 -14.79 26.84 -8.61
C SER A 268 -15.92 26.99 -7.59
N GLY A 269 -16.37 25.93 -6.92
CA GLY A 269 -17.41 26.02 -5.91
C GLY A 269 -18.43 24.88 -5.93
N VAL A 270 -19.71 25.24 -5.72
CA VAL A 270 -20.84 24.30 -5.65
C VAL A 270 -21.98 24.80 -6.51
N SER A 271 -22.50 23.92 -7.35
CA SER A 271 -23.64 24.17 -8.22
C SER A 271 -24.81 23.27 -7.93
N LYS A 272 -26.01 23.76 -8.19
CA LYS A 272 -27.28 23.04 -8.09
C LYS A 272 -27.99 23.08 -9.43
N TYR A 273 -28.48 21.91 -9.89
CA TYR A 273 -29.34 21.80 -11.07
C TYR A 273 -30.75 21.40 -10.64
N ALA A 274 -31.72 22.28 -10.89
CA ALA A 274 -33.11 22.09 -10.56
C ALA A 274 -33.96 22.74 -11.64
N ASN A 275 -35.09 22.10 -12.04
CA ASN A 275 -36.00 22.61 -13.07
C ASN A 275 -35.25 23.04 -14.35
N GLU A 276 -34.27 22.21 -14.76
CA GLU A 276 -33.43 22.43 -15.95
C GLU A 276 -32.52 23.68 -15.92
N VAL A 277 -32.33 24.29 -14.75
CA VAL A 277 -31.51 25.50 -14.57
C VAL A 277 -30.37 25.22 -13.57
N TRP A 278 -29.16 25.65 -13.93
CA TRP A 278 -28.01 25.69 -13.03
C TRP A 278 -28.00 26.95 -12.17
N SER A 279 -27.72 26.79 -10.89
CA SER A 279 -27.54 27.88 -9.94
C SER A 279 -26.22 27.69 -9.17
N ASN A 280 -25.44 28.74 -9.04
CA ASN A 280 -24.29 28.74 -8.14
C ASN A 280 -24.77 28.91 -6.70
N ILE A 281 -24.42 27.98 -5.84
CA ILE A 281 -24.78 27.98 -4.42
C ILE A 281 -23.56 27.94 -3.51
N THR A 282 -22.39 28.32 -4.03
CA THR A 282 -21.14 28.35 -3.27
C THR A 282 -21.27 29.24 -2.02
N PRO A 283 -20.86 28.77 -0.83
CA PRO A 283 -20.83 29.59 0.37
C PRO A 283 -20.03 30.88 0.16
N SER A 284 -20.60 32.03 0.49
CA SER A 284 -20.00 33.35 0.24
C SER A 284 -18.64 33.56 0.94
N ASN A 285 -18.40 32.84 2.03
CA ASN A 285 -17.18 32.92 2.82
C ASN A 285 -16.15 31.86 2.43
N ALA A 286 -16.42 31.04 1.41
CA ALA A 286 -15.49 30.00 0.97
C ALA A 286 -14.46 30.57 0.03
N LYS A 287 -13.19 30.26 0.29
CA LYS A 287 -12.04 30.70 -0.51
C LYS A 287 -11.43 29.59 -1.36
N THR A 288 -12.06 28.42 -1.44
CA THR A 288 -11.45 27.20 -2.00
C THR A 288 -12.44 26.36 -2.79
N ALA A 289 -11.89 25.43 -3.56
CA ALA A 289 -12.63 24.34 -4.19
C ALA A 289 -13.31 23.44 -3.15
N PHE A 290 -14.33 22.71 -3.59
CA PHE A 290 -15.03 21.71 -2.81
C PHE A 290 -14.89 20.34 -3.48
N ASN A 291 -14.67 19.29 -2.65
CA ASN A 291 -14.64 17.93 -3.15
C ASN A 291 -15.78 17.09 -2.56
N PRO A 292 -15.79 16.71 -1.27
CA PRO A 292 -16.89 15.90 -0.74
C PRO A 292 -18.24 16.63 -0.76
N LEU A 293 -19.28 15.85 -1.03
CA LEU A 293 -20.66 16.30 -1.10
C LEU A 293 -21.58 15.15 -0.70
N SER A 294 -22.52 15.41 0.19
CA SER A 294 -23.62 14.48 0.49
C SER A 294 -24.93 15.20 0.70
N VAL A 295 -26.02 14.56 0.35
CA VAL A 295 -27.38 15.00 0.63
C VAL A 295 -28.06 13.98 1.53
N ASP A 296 -28.68 14.44 2.61
CA ASP A 296 -29.41 13.57 3.53
C ASP A 296 -30.51 12.81 2.78
N PRO A 297 -30.48 11.48 2.72
CA PRO A 297 -31.49 10.70 2.01
C PRO A 297 -32.90 10.88 2.56
N ASN A 298 -33.03 11.33 3.80
CA ASN A 298 -34.31 11.56 4.49
C ASN A 298 -34.76 13.04 4.42
N ASN A 299 -33.86 13.97 4.06
CA ASN A 299 -34.18 15.39 3.92
C ASN A 299 -33.48 16.01 2.70
N PRO A 300 -34.18 16.20 1.57
CA PRO A 300 -33.57 16.67 0.32
C PRO A 300 -32.97 18.08 0.39
N ASN A 301 -33.30 18.85 1.42
CA ASN A 301 -32.78 20.18 1.63
C ASN A 301 -31.55 20.21 2.58
N HIS A 302 -31.19 19.09 3.15
CA HIS A 302 -30.05 18.97 4.05
C HIS A 302 -28.83 18.50 3.27
N VAL A 303 -27.85 19.39 3.10
CA VAL A 303 -26.67 19.18 2.26
C VAL A 303 -25.41 19.46 3.05
N LEU A 304 -24.41 18.60 2.90
CA LEU A 304 -23.05 18.77 3.42
C LEU A 304 -22.07 18.90 2.27
N ILE A 305 -21.12 19.81 2.41
CA ILE A 305 -19.94 19.95 1.54
C ILE A 305 -18.71 20.18 2.39
N VAL A 306 -17.55 19.78 1.89
CA VAL A 306 -16.28 20.01 2.58
C VAL A 306 -15.32 20.73 1.64
N SER A 307 -14.62 21.74 2.17
CA SER A 307 -13.63 22.48 1.43
C SER A 307 -12.40 21.61 1.12
N GLU A 308 -11.89 21.74 -0.10
CA GLU A 308 -10.65 21.09 -0.55
C GLU A 308 -9.45 21.94 -0.11
N GLN A 309 -8.99 21.80 1.14
CA GLN A 309 -7.74 22.45 1.55
C GLN A 309 -6.80 21.49 2.27
N TYR A 310 -5.52 21.55 1.90
CA TYR A 310 -4.44 20.87 2.63
C TYR A 310 -4.12 21.61 3.93
N ALA A 311 -3.67 20.84 4.91
CA ALA A 311 -3.46 21.16 6.32
C ALA A 311 -2.69 22.47 6.66
N GLN A 312 -2.08 23.13 5.71
CA GLN A 312 -1.23 24.29 6.00
C GLN A 312 -1.97 25.53 6.51
N ASN A 313 -3.28 25.64 6.31
CA ASN A 313 -4.04 26.87 6.64
C ASN A 313 -5.14 26.70 7.71
N LYS A 314 -5.27 25.54 8.38
CA LYS A 314 -6.21 25.28 9.51
C LYS A 314 -7.71 25.57 9.26
N ASP A 315 -8.11 25.86 8.03
CA ASP A 315 -9.50 26.26 7.68
C ASP A 315 -10.25 25.13 6.96
N TYR A 316 -10.12 23.88 7.47
CA TYR A 316 -11.00 22.79 7.03
C TYR A 316 -12.41 23.08 7.44
N CYS A 317 -13.27 23.27 6.47
CA CYS A 317 -14.62 23.66 6.77
C CYS A 317 -15.58 22.63 6.19
N ILE A 318 -16.32 22.01 7.07
CA ILE A 318 -17.58 21.39 6.74
C ILE A 318 -18.62 22.50 6.73
N PHE A 319 -19.34 22.63 5.62
CA PHE A 319 -20.48 23.52 5.50
C PHE A 319 -21.75 22.68 5.46
N GLN A 320 -22.74 23.11 6.22
CA GLN A 320 -24.08 22.51 6.29
C GLN A 320 -25.12 23.50 5.77
N SER A 321 -25.99 23.04 4.90
CA SER A 321 -27.21 23.75 4.51
C SER A 321 -28.42 22.89 4.90
N THR A 322 -29.47 23.51 5.44
CA THR A 322 -30.77 22.87 5.74
C THR A 322 -31.88 23.36 4.83
N ASN A 323 -31.54 24.20 3.84
CA ASN A 323 -32.48 24.81 2.90
C ASN A 323 -32.07 24.67 1.42
N GLY A 324 -31.42 23.54 1.09
CA GLY A 324 -31.06 23.20 -0.27
C GLY A 324 -30.00 24.12 -0.88
N GLY A 325 -29.04 24.58 -0.08
CA GLY A 325 -27.92 25.40 -0.52
C GLY A 325 -28.24 26.90 -0.60
N ALA A 326 -29.44 27.35 -0.16
CA ALA A 326 -29.76 28.77 -0.15
C ALA A 326 -28.93 29.54 0.87
N THR A 327 -28.65 28.93 2.03
CA THR A 327 -27.70 29.45 3.01
C THR A 327 -26.84 28.31 3.56
N TRP A 328 -25.63 28.68 4.04
CA TRP A 328 -24.66 27.75 4.56
C TRP A 328 -24.16 28.16 5.94
N GLN A 329 -24.03 27.16 6.81
CA GLN A 329 -23.41 27.30 8.12
C GLN A 329 -22.07 26.57 8.12
N LYS A 330 -20.98 27.25 8.47
CA LYS A 330 -19.70 26.61 8.78
C LYS A 330 -19.83 25.87 10.10
N LYS A 331 -19.51 24.57 10.11
CA LYS A 331 -19.61 23.73 11.33
C LYS A 331 -18.37 23.89 12.19
N THR A 332 -18.59 24.04 13.48
CA THR A 332 -17.56 23.86 14.50
C THR A 332 -17.45 22.39 14.90
N ARG A 333 -16.28 21.97 15.38
CA ARG A 333 -16.02 20.59 15.76
C ARG A 333 -15.20 20.45 17.03
N THR A 334 -15.35 19.30 17.67
CA THR A 334 -14.45 18.77 18.70
C THR A 334 -13.96 17.41 18.25
N LEU A 335 -12.66 17.12 18.42
CA LEU A 335 -12.10 15.82 18.07
C LEU A 335 -12.00 14.91 19.30
N ASN A 336 -12.33 13.65 19.09
CA ASN A 336 -12.17 12.56 20.05
C ASN A 336 -11.46 11.38 19.36
N PRO A 337 -10.15 11.51 19.04
CA PRO A 337 -9.42 10.50 18.32
C PRO A 337 -9.25 9.23 19.16
N GLN A 338 -9.47 8.07 18.53
CA GLN A 338 -9.26 6.75 19.14
C GLN A 338 -7.84 6.24 18.92
N VAL A 339 -7.11 6.82 17.97
CA VAL A 339 -5.70 6.57 17.72
C VAL A 339 -4.87 7.67 18.40
N PRO A 340 -3.98 7.36 19.34
CA PRO A 340 -3.33 8.36 20.22
C PRO A 340 -2.50 9.40 19.48
N TRP A 341 -1.86 9.04 18.37
CA TRP A 341 -1.00 9.96 17.62
C TRP A 341 -1.75 10.88 16.65
N TRP A 342 -3.07 10.70 16.44
CA TRP A 342 -3.87 11.57 15.59
C TRP A 342 -4.18 12.89 16.30
N SER A 343 -3.63 13.97 15.75
CA SER A 343 -3.89 15.35 16.20
C SER A 343 -4.96 16.02 15.31
N ASP A 344 -5.33 17.25 15.66
CA ASP A 344 -6.25 18.07 14.86
C ASP A 344 -5.79 18.26 13.40
N TRP A 345 -4.50 18.17 13.15
CA TRP A 345 -3.90 18.27 11.81
C TRP A 345 -4.35 17.16 10.87
N TYR A 346 -4.64 15.95 11.37
CA TYR A 346 -5.07 14.81 10.54
C TYR A 346 -6.53 14.88 10.12
N PHE A 347 -7.39 15.63 10.81
CA PHE A 347 -8.81 15.72 10.51
C PHE A 347 -9.06 16.44 9.19
N ALA A 348 -9.79 15.81 8.30
CA ALA A 348 -10.21 16.36 7.01
C ALA A 348 -9.05 16.78 6.10
N SER A 349 -7.85 16.27 6.31
CA SER A 349 -6.68 16.54 5.50
C SER A 349 -6.80 15.79 4.17
N GLY A 350 -7.00 16.53 3.05
CA GLY A 350 -7.21 15.91 1.74
C GLY A 350 -8.51 15.11 1.68
N THR A 351 -9.64 15.70 2.06
CA THR A 351 -10.95 15.02 2.11
C THR A 351 -11.36 14.42 0.77
N SER A 352 -11.93 13.21 0.80
CA SER A 352 -12.39 12.49 -0.37
C SER A 352 -13.90 12.25 -0.39
N ALA A 353 -14.51 11.88 0.73
CA ALA A 353 -15.92 11.62 0.84
C ALA A 353 -16.52 12.10 2.16
N ILE A 354 -17.76 12.47 2.16
CA ILE A 354 -18.62 12.70 3.31
C ILE A 354 -19.98 12.09 3.02
N GLU A 355 -20.54 11.29 3.95
CA GLU A 355 -21.80 10.60 3.69
C GLU A 355 -22.70 10.58 4.92
N PHE A 356 -23.95 10.96 4.76
CA PHE A 356 -25.00 10.76 5.75
C PHE A 356 -25.29 9.27 5.92
N ASP A 357 -25.46 8.83 7.17
CA ASP A 357 -26.01 7.50 7.44
C ASP A 357 -27.51 7.48 7.07
N PRO A 358 -27.95 6.64 6.14
CA PRO A 358 -29.34 6.62 5.69
C PRO A 358 -30.31 6.07 6.75
N LYS A 359 -29.81 5.44 7.81
CA LYS A 359 -30.61 4.79 8.85
C LYS A 359 -30.53 5.52 10.21
N VAL A 360 -29.49 6.33 10.43
CA VAL A 360 -29.28 7.02 11.71
C VAL A 360 -29.23 8.52 11.48
N PRO A 361 -30.32 9.25 11.76
CA PRO A 361 -30.37 10.69 11.56
C PRO A 361 -29.26 11.45 12.27
N GLY A 362 -28.57 12.30 11.53
CA GLY A 362 -27.47 13.11 12.05
C GLY A 362 -26.10 12.41 12.12
N LYS A 363 -26.04 11.09 11.95
CA LYS A 363 -24.79 10.36 11.86
C LYS A 363 -24.17 10.57 10.46
N VAL A 364 -22.86 10.90 10.44
CA VAL A 364 -22.11 11.20 9.22
C VAL A 364 -20.73 10.56 9.28
N TRP A 365 -20.30 9.97 8.16
CA TRP A 365 -18.93 9.51 7.94
C TRP A 365 -18.18 10.50 7.05
N LEU A 366 -16.89 10.67 7.31
CA LEU A 366 -15.97 11.46 6.50
C LEU A 366 -14.69 10.65 6.30
N THR A 367 -14.10 10.74 5.11
CA THR A 367 -12.83 10.11 4.80
C THR A 367 -11.83 11.12 4.26
N ASP A 368 -10.56 10.88 4.57
CA ASP A 368 -9.46 11.76 4.20
C ASP A 368 -8.17 10.98 3.88
N TRP A 369 -7.05 11.68 3.78
CA TRP A 369 -5.76 11.11 3.44
C TRP A 369 -5.24 10.08 4.46
N PHE A 370 -5.74 10.11 5.69
CA PHE A 370 -5.21 9.27 6.77
C PHE A 370 -6.17 8.18 7.23
N GLY A 371 -7.46 8.32 6.93
CA GLY A 371 -8.45 7.31 7.33
C GLY A 371 -9.88 7.79 7.37
N THR A 372 -10.60 7.39 8.42
CA THR A 372 -12.04 7.55 8.55
C THR A 372 -12.43 8.26 9.84
N TRP A 373 -13.39 9.17 9.72
CA TRP A 373 -14.00 9.89 10.82
C TRP A 373 -15.51 9.71 10.84
N GLN A 374 -16.09 9.71 12.02
CA GLN A 374 -17.53 9.65 12.21
C GLN A 374 -17.99 10.64 13.25
N THR A 375 -19.12 11.30 13.03
CA THR A 375 -19.90 11.99 14.04
C THR A 375 -21.28 11.34 14.19
N ASN A 376 -21.79 11.27 15.40
CA ASN A 376 -23.15 10.81 15.67
C ASN A 376 -24.19 11.91 15.55
N ASN A 377 -23.78 13.17 15.48
CA ASN A 377 -24.71 14.30 15.39
C ASN A 377 -24.08 15.51 14.69
N ILE A 378 -24.23 15.54 13.37
CA ILE A 378 -23.82 16.70 12.55
C ILE A 378 -24.66 17.94 12.84
N ASN A 379 -25.87 17.78 13.41
CA ASN A 379 -26.79 18.88 13.70
C ASN A 379 -26.44 19.62 15.00
N ALA A 380 -25.57 19.08 15.85
CA ALA A 380 -25.10 19.78 17.03
C ALA A 380 -24.40 21.10 16.65
N GLN A 381 -24.41 22.09 17.54
CA GLN A 381 -23.70 23.36 17.34
C GLN A 381 -22.21 23.11 17.08
N SER A 382 -21.58 22.23 17.86
CA SER A 382 -20.25 21.69 17.62
C SER A 382 -20.35 20.17 17.52
N SER A 383 -19.95 19.61 16.38
CA SER A 383 -19.99 18.17 16.15
C SER A 383 -18.76 17.49 16.74
N VAL A 384 -18.97 16.38 17.45
CA VAL A 384 -17.87 15.55 17.97
C VAL A 384 -17.53 14.50 16.92
N TRP A 385 -16.24 14.44 16.51
CA TRP A 385 -15.73 13.50 15.53
C TRP A 385 -14.73 12.55 16.15
N SER A 386 -14.94 11.25 15.95
CA SER A 386 -14.03 10.18 16.33
C SER A 386 -13.51 9.49 15.07
N ASN A 387 -12.23 9.12 15.09
CA ASN A 387 -11.68 8.28 14.01
C ASN A 387 -11.89 6.79 14.33
N TYR A 388 -12.02 5.98 13.27
CA TYR A 388 -12.26 4.54 13.35
C TYR A 388 -11.29 3.81 12.43
N GLU A 389 -10.14 3.38 12.99
CA GLU A 389 -9.05 2.81 12.19
C GLU A 389 -8.71 1.35 12.51
N LYS A 390 -9.28 0.78 13.57
CA LYS A 390 -8.97 -0.60 13.93
C LYS A 390 -9.23 -1.55 12.75
N GLY A 391 -8.17 -2.24 12.30
CA GLY A 391 -8.19 -3.15 11.16
C GLY A 391 -7.98 -2.49 9.78
N HIS A 392 -7.96 -1.16 9.72
CA HIS A 392 -7.50 -0.40 8.56
C HIS A 392 -6.05 0.02 8.81
N GLU A 393 -5.12 -0.70 8.19
CA GLU A 393 -3.69 -0.42 8.25
C GLU A 393 -3.19 -0.23 6.82
N GLU A 394 -2.94 1.02 6.43
CA GLU A 394 -2.57 1.38 5.07
C GLU A 394 -1.32 2.27 5.06
N LEU A 395 -0.18 1.63 5.22
CA LEU A 395 1.11 2.30 5.20
C LEU A 395 2.03 1.68 4.15
N VAL A 396 2.88 2.53 3.57
CA VAL A 396 4.00 2.12 2.73
C VAL A 396 5.24 2.01 3.60
N SER A 397 5.77 0.81 3.76
CA SER A 397 6.91 0.53 4.64
C SER A 397 8.22 0.66 3.88
N PHE A 398 9.18 1.45 4.41
CA PHE A 398 10.54 1.58 3.84
C PHE A 398 11.56 0.76 4.62
N ALA A 399 11.45 0.71 5.93
CA ALA A 399 12.43 0.08 6.80
C ALA A 399 11.79 -0.55 8.03
N LEU A 400 12.32 -1.69 8.45
CA LEU A 400 12.00 -2.38 9.70
C LEU A 400 13.29 -2.76 10.38
N VAL A 401 13.37 -2.57 11.69
CA VAL A 401 14.46 -3.10 12.53
C VAL A 401 13.91 -3.70 13.81
N SER A 402 14.41 -4.87 14.18
CA SER A 402 14.07 -5.57 15.42
C SER A 402 15.35 -5.81 16.23
N PRO A 403 15.75 -4.84 17.07
CA PRO A 403 16.98 -4.93 17.85
C PRO A 403 16.95 -6.12 18.81
N PRO A 404 18.12 -6.65 19.25
CA PRO A 404 18.18 -7.81 20.14
C PRO A 404 17.69 -7.53 21.59
N ARG A 405 17.42 -6.28 21.91
CA ARG A 405 16.82 -5.81 23.18
C ARG A 405 16.13 -4.46 22.99
N GLY A 406 15.24 -4.12 23.90
CA GLY A 406 14.39 -2.91 23.80
C GLY A 406 13.11 -3.18 23.03
N SER A 407 12.70 -2.26 22.18
CA SER A 407 11.48 -2.40 21.37
C SER A 407 11.55 -3.59 20.43
N LEU A 408 10.43 -4.33 20.30
CA LEU A 408 10.36 -5.47 19.39
C LEU A 408 10.49 -5.05 17.93
N LEU A 409 10.03 -3.85 17.60
CA LEU A 409 10.02 -3.33 16.25
C LEU A 409 10.13 -1.80 16.26
N LEU A 410 10.95 -1.27 15.36
CA LEU A 410 10.83 0.11 14.87
C LEU A 410 10.57 0.06 13.37
N SER A 411 9.69 0.95 12.90
CA SER A 411 9.32 1.04 11.49
C SER A 411 9.61 2.43 10.93
N GLY A 412 10.12 2.49 9.70
CA GLY A 412 10.20 3.69 8.87
C GLY A 412 9.18 3.57 7.76
N VAL A 413 8.31 4.59 7.60
CA VAL A 413 7.19 4.56 6.66
C VAL A 413 7.11 5.85 5.86
N ALA A 414 6.39 5.82 4.74
CA ALA A 414 6.04 7.00 3.98
C ALA A 414 4.97 7.83 4.70
N ASP A 415 5.00 9.14 4.48
CA ASP A 415 4.02 10.14 4.88
C ASP A 415 3.84 10.36 6.39
N LEU A 416 4.28 9.44 7.24
CA LEU A 416 4.08 9.48 8.69
C LEU A 416 5.36 9.30 9.51
N ASP A 417 6.55 9.46 8.90
CA ASP A 417 7.87 9.28 9.55
C ASP A 417 8.16 7.81 9.90
N GLY A 418 7.58 7.29 10.94
CA GLY A 418 7.76 5.93 11.45
C GLY A 418 7.31 5.83 12.90
N PHE A 419 7.44 4.63 13.46
CA PHE A 419 6.94 4.35 14.81
C PHE A 419 7.88 3.44 15.59
N ASN A 420 7.91 3.66 16.90
CA ASN A 420 8.52 2.77 17.87
C ASN A 420 7.43 1.95 18.56
N HIS A 421 7.44 0.62 18.33
CA HIS A 421 6.43 -0.30 18.86
C HIS A 421 6.83 -0.88 20.22
N SER A 422 7.22 0.00 21.16
CA SER A 422 7.66 -0.38 22.51
C SER A 422 6.54 -0.89 23.40
N SER A 423 5.28 -0.47 23.13
CA SER A 423 4.11 -0.89 23.91
C SER A 423 3.49 -2.22 23.45
N GLY A 424 4.01 -2.81 22.37
CA GLY A 424 3.49 -4.03 21.77
C GLY A 424 3.04 -3.84 20.32
N LEU A 425 2.74 -4.94 19.64
CA LEU A 425 2.40 -4.94 18.22
C LEU A 425 0.90 -4.73 17.99
N ASP A 426 0.06 -5.05 18.98
CA ASP A 426 -1.40 -4.92 18.92
C ASP A 426 -1.93 -3.62 19.53
N VAL A 427 -1.02 -2.75 19.98
CA VAL A 427 -1.33 -1.48 20.62
C VAL A 427 -0.86 -0.35 19.71
N TYR A 428 -1.71 0.65 19.53
CA TYR A 428 -1.33 1.84 18.78
C TYR A 428 -0.14 2.54 19.43
N PRO A 429 0.89 2.93 18.67
CA PRO A 429 1.97 3.77 19.20
C PRO A 429 1.40 5.10 19.69
N SER A 430 2.02 5.66 20.73
CA SER A 430 1.55 6.92 21.30
C SER A 430 1.82 8.12 20.40
N GLU A 431 2.85 8.00 19.54
CA GLU A 431 3.30 9.07 18.65
C GLU A 431 4.25 8.54 17.58
N PRO A 432 4.37 9.25 16.45
CA PRO A 432 5.41 8.96 15.45
C PRO A 432 6.81 9.32 15.95
N LEU A 433 7.84 8.78 15.29
CA LEU A 433 9.24 9.12 15.57
C LEU A 433 9.47 10.64 15.48
N GLY A 434 10.33 11.17 16.35
CA GLY A 434 10.70 12.58 16.37
C GLY A 434 9.65 13.57 16.87
N ASN A 435 8.49 13.11 17.34
CA ASN A 435 7.42 14.01 17.77
C ASN A 435 7.70 14.69 19.11
N LYS A 436 8.16 13.94 20.13
CA LYS A 436 8.52 14.50 21.44
C LYS A 436 9.84 15.24 21.41
N SER A 437 10.81 14.68 20.69
CA SER A 437 12.17 15.17 20.67
C SER A 437 12.85 14.76 19.36
N GLY A 438 13.34 15.74 18.61
CA GLY A 438 14.09 15.52 17.40
C GLY A 438 13.33 15.93 16.11
N PRO A 439 13.92 15.71 14.96
CA PRO A 439 13.33 16.09 13.70
C PRO A 439 12.18 15.15 13.36
N ARG A 440 11.01 15.72 13.02
CA ARG A 440 9.92 15.02 12.37
C ARG A 440 10.20 14.93 10.87
N PHE A 441 10.13 13.72 10.30
CA PHE A 441 10.21 13.52 8.86
C PHE A 441 8.82 13.30 8.27
N GLN A 442 8.67 13.47 6.98
CA GLN A 442 7.55 12.91 6.24
C GLN A 442 7.81 11.42 6.01
N ASP A 443 9.03 11.08 5.58
CA ASP A 443 9.44 9.72 5.27
C ASP A 443 10.69 9.36 6.05
N THR A 444 10.72 8.18 6.68
CA THR A 444 11.94 7.54 7.16
C THR A 444 12.31 6.40 6.22
N TYR A 445 13.34 6.61 5.39
CA TYR A 445 13.73 5.64 4.35
C TYR A 445 14.56 4.48 4.88
N SER A 446 15.31 4.70 5.96
CA SER A 446 16.16 3.65 6.54
C SER A 446 16.42 3.88 8.02
N LEU A 447 16.58 2.75 8.74
CA LEU A 447 16.88 2.66 10.15
C LEU A 447 18.04 1.65 10.34
N ALA A 448 18.95 1.93 11.27
CA ALA A 448 19.98 0.99 11.68
C ALA A 448 20.31 1.16 13.17
N TYR A 449 20.89 0.14 13.78
CA TYR A 449 21.37 0.17 15.16
C TYR A 449 22.77 -0.45 15.28
N SER A 450 23.47 -0.16 16.36
CA SER A 450 24.75 -0.77 16.66
C SER A 450 24.56 -2.10 17.41
N GLU A 451 25.11 -3.19 16.91
CA GLU A 451 24.97 -4.53 17.53
C GLU A 451 25.51 -4.60 18.95
N SER A 452 26.64 -3.94 19.23
CA SER A 452 27.24 -3.90 20.57
C SER A 452 26.45 -3.09 21.57
N ASN A 453 25.68 -2.07 21.09
CA ASN A 453 24.80 -1.26 21.89
C ASN A 453 23.52 -0.90 21.13
N PRO A 454 22.51 -1.77 21.11
CA PRO A 454 21.27 -1.57 20.32
C PRO A 454 20.41 -0.36 20.71
N SER A 455 20.71 0.31 21.83
CA SER A 455 20.09 1.60 22.15
C SER A 455 20.63 2.74 21.28
N GLN A 456 21.79 2.55 20.67
CA GLN A 456 22.38 3.50 19.73
C GLN A 456 21.83 3.21 18.33
N MET A 457 21.08 4.15 17.80
CA MET A 457 20.40 4.01 16.52
C MET A 457 20.64 5.21 15.62
N VAL A 458 20.45 5.00 14.33
CA VAL A 458 20.43 6.05 13.31
C VAL A 458 19.22 5.85 12.40
N ARG A 459 18.63 6.95 11.97
CA ARG A 459 17.64 6.99 10.91
C ARG A 459 17.93 8.09 9.91
N VAL A 460 17.53 7.87 8.67
CA VAL A 460 17.65 8.85 7.58
C VAL A 460 16.32 9.00 6.87
N GLY A 461 16.01 10.24 6.48
CA GLY A 461 14.72 10.56 5.89
C GLY A 461 14.59 12.03 5.55
N GLY A 462 13.35 12.51 5.44
CA GLY A 462 13.09 13.90 5.16
C GLY A 462 11.68 14.20 4.69
N ASN A 463 11.53 15.28 3.93
CA ASN A 463 10.26 15.73 3.41
C ASN A 463 10.34 15.94 1.89
N ARG A 464 9.60 15.13 1.16
CA ARG A 464 9.53 15.17 -0.32
C ARG A 464 8.87 16.44 -0.85
N TRP A 465 7.91 17.01 -0.10
CA TRP A 465 7.16 18.18 -0.59
C TRP A 465 8.00 19.45 -0.61
N ASN A 466 8.90 19.63 0.34
CA ASN A 466 9.80 20.79 0.38
C ASN A 466 11.25 20.44 0.03
N ASN A 467 11.51 19.19 -0.39
CA ASN A 467 12.80 18.68 -0.82
C ASN A 467 13.91 18.90 0.23
N THR A 468 13.60 18.61 1.51
CA THR A 468 14.54 18.72 2.63
C THR A 468 14.78 17.36 3.27
N TYR A 469 16.04 16.95 3.33
CA TYR A 469 16.45 15.65 3.84
C TYR A 469 17.53 15.77 4.90
N THR A 470 17.60 14.80 5.80
CA THR A 470 18.60 14.71 6.87
C THR A 470 18.54 13.33 7.52
N GLY A 471 19.16 13.18 8.68
CA GLY A 471 18.98 12.05 9.58
C GLY A 471 19.02 12.47 11.02
N ALA A 472 18.94 11.49 11.90
CA ALA A 472 19.01 11.66 13.34
C ALA A 472 19.59 10.42 14.00
N THR A 473 20.24 10.61 15.15
CA THR A 473 20.70 9.53 16.03
C THR A 473 19.86 9.45 17.29
N SER A 474 19.77 8.26 17.86
CA SER A 474 19.15 8.00 19.16
C SER A 474 20.13 7.25 20.06
N THR A 475 20.07 7.51 21.36
CA THR A 475 20.88 6.83 22.39
C THR A 475 20.03 6.01 23.36
N ASP A 476 18.70 6.01 23.19
CA ASP A 476 17.70 5.42 24.08
C ASP A 476 16.78 4.41 23.39
N GLY A 477 17.24 3.79 22.30
CA GLY A 477 16.47 2.78 21.58
C GLY A 477 15.36 3.35 20.71
N GLY A 478 15.52 4.58 20.22
CA GLY A 478 14.59 5.23 19.31
C GLY A 478 13.40 5.90 20.00
N LEU A 479 13.48 6.18 21.29
CA LEU A 479 12.47 6.96 22.01
C LEU A 479 12.64 8.46 21.75
N THR A 480 13.91 8.94 21.73
CA THR A 480 14.24 10.32 21.37
C THR A 480 15.29 10.37 20.27
N TRP A 481 15.30 11.45 19.50
CA TRP A 481 16.14 11.60 18.33
C TRP A 481 16.83 12.95 18.27
N THR A 482 18.13 12.96 18.00
CA THR A 482 18.93 14.17 17.79
C THR A 482 19.27 14.31 16.32
N LYS A 483 18.85 15.40 15.70
CA LYS A 483 19.11 15.72 14.29
C LYS A 483 20.62 15.82 14.03
N PHE A 484 21.07 15.35 12.89
CA PHE A 484 22.43 15.59 12.41
C PHE A 484 22.74 17.09 12.38
N SER A 485 23.88 17.48 12.86
CA SER A 485 24.33 18.87 12.83
C SER A 485 24.69 19.35 11.42
N SER A 486 25.08 18.44 10.53
CA SER A 486 25.25 18.71 9.10
C SER A 486 24.74 17.55 8.24
N PHE A 487 24.27 17.83 7.03
CA PHE A 487 23.87 16.83 6.02
C PHE A 487 23.67 17.52 4.66
N PRO A 488 23.93 16.88 3.50
CA PRO A 488 23.62 17.41 2.18
C PRO A 488 22.09 17.40 1.94
N GLN A 489 21.39 18.46 2.35
CA GLN A 489 19.95 18.52 2.59
C GLN A 489 19.05 18.33 1.36
N LYS A 490 19.56 18.45 0.13
CA LYS A 490 18.73 18.34 -1.09
C LYS A 490 18.81 17.00 -1.79
N ILE A 491 19.49 16.04 -1.20
CA ILE A 491 19.70 14.71 -1.77
C ILE A 491 19.03 13.67 -0.85
N ILE A 492 18.19 12.81 -1.41
CA ILE A 492 17.45 11.79 -0.66
C ILE A 492 18.43 10.76 -0.09
N PRO A 493 18.45 10.53 1.24
CA PRO A 493 19.20 9.43 1.83
C PRO A 493 18.39 8.14 1.79
N LEU A 494 18.81 7.19 0.96
CA LEU A 494 18.01 5.97 0.71
C LEU A 494 18.25 4.88 1.74
N ARG A 495 19.50 4.62 2.11
CA ARG A 495 19.87 3.54 3.04
C ARG A 495 20.98 3.99 3.96
N VAL A 496 20.95 3.50 5.19
CA VAL A 496 22.00 3.72 6.19
C VAL A 496 22.39 2.40 6.82
N ALA A 497 23.69 2.18 7.00
CA ALA A 497 24.22 1.09 7.81
C ALA A 497 25.15 1.67 8.89
N MET A 498 24.95 1.26 10.14
CA MET A 498 25.73 1.67 11.30
C MET A 498 26.71 0.58 11.68
N SER A 499 27.92 0.96 12.03
CA SER A 499 28.93 0.03 12.54
C SER A 499 28.42 -0.76 13.75
N SER A 500 28.69 -2.07 13.75
CA SER A 500 28.30 -2.94 14.86
C SER A 500 28.96 -2.60 16.20
N THR A 501 30.11 -1.92 16.19
CA THR A 501 30.92 -1.63 17.40
C THR A 501 31.16 -0.14 17.67
N ASN A 502 30.86 0.74 16.71
CA ASN A 502 31.03 2.19 16.83
C ASN A 502 29.81 2.95 16.32
N SER A 503 28.95 3.39 17.22
CA SER A 503 27.71 4.08 16.92
C SER A 503 27.88 5.46 16.24
N ASN A 504 29.07 6.03 16.25
CA ASN A 504 29.35 7.29 15.55
C ASN A 504 29.76 7.08 14.09
N LEU A 505 29.99 5.81 13.70
CA LEU A 505 30.40 5.43 12.35
C LEU A 505 29.23 4.83 11.58
N PHE A 506 28.82 5.49 10.50
CA PHE A 506 27.82 4.94 9.57
C PHE A 506 27.99 5.45 8.14
N VAL A 507 27.51 4.66 7.19
CA VAL A 507 27.52 4.92 5.75
C VAL A 507 26.11 5.16 5.27
N VAL A 508 25.92 6.14 4.39
CA VAL A 508 24.62 6.49 3.80
C VAL A 508 24.70 6.42 2.28
N ILE A 509 23.79 5.68 1.67
CA ILE A 509 23.58 5.67 0.22
C ILE A 509 22.62 6.81 -0.14
N LEU A 510 23.04 7.67 -1.07
CA LEU A 510 22.27 8.81 -1.55
C LEU A 510 21.63 8.51 -2.91
N SER A 511 20.44 9.04 -3.16
CA SER A 511 19.78 8.94 -4.47
C SER A 511 20.57 9.66 -5.56
N ASP A 512 20.91 8.94 -6.63
CA ASP A 512 21.69 9.43 -7.78
C ASP A 512 23.02 10.12 -7.39
N GLY A 513 23.49 9.94 -6.15
CA GLY A 513 24.64 10.58 -5.58
C GLY A 513 25.70 9.61 -5.06
N GLN A 514 26.92 10.09 -4.90
CA GLN A 514 27.99 9.30 -4.27
C GLN A 514 27.64 9.05 -2.80
N PRO A 515 27.79 7.80 -2.30
CA PRO A 515 27.61 7.50 -0.89
C PRO A 515 28.51 8.35 0.00
N ILE A 516 28.04 8.63 1.19
CA ILE A 516 28.75 9.42 2.19
C ILE A 516 28.91 8.65 3.50
N ARG A 517 29.88 9.05 4.28
CA ARG A 517 30.25 8.42 5.56
C ARG A 517 30.48 9.48 6.62
N THR A 518 30.13 9.17 7.85
CA THR A 518 30.50 9.92 9.06
C THR A 518 31.27 9.04 10.04
N THR A 519 32.08 9.65 10.89
CA THR A 519 32.76 9.00 12.03
C THR A 519 32.50 9.72 13.35
N ASP A 520 31.67 10.73 13.34
CA ASP A 520 31.34 11.65 14.42
C ASP A 520 29.85 11.81 14.67
N GLY A 521 29.06 10.78 14.30
CA GLY A 521 27.62 10.75 14.55
C GLY A 521 26.80 11.70 13.67
N GLY A 522 27.32 12.11 12.50
CA GLY A 522 26.63 13.00 11.58
C GLY A 522 26.97 14.48 11.76
N ALA A 523 28.06 14.79 12.48
CA ALA A 523 28.58 16.16 12.58
C ALA A 523 29.33 16.58 11.32
N SER A 524 30.08 15.65 10.71
CA SER A 524 30.76 15.88 9.42
C SER A 524 30.60 14.65 8.49
N TRP A 525 30.79 14.89 7.20
CA TRP A 525 30.58 13.88 6.16
C TRP A 525 31.73 13.88 5.15
N THR A 526 32.13 12.69 4.75
CA THR A 526 33.13 12.46 3.70
C THR A 526 32.53 11.57 2.62
N THR A 527 32.91 11.81 1.37
CA THR A 527 32.52 10.95 0.25
C THR A 527 33.19 9.59 0.36
N VAL A 528 32.44 8.53 0.15
CA VAL A 528 32.93 7.15 0.10
C VAL A 528 33.55 6.89 -1.26
N SER A 529 34.78 6.36 -1.31
CA SER A 529 35.43 5.97 -2.56
C SER A 529 35.15 4.51 -2.93
N GLY A 530 35.19 4.21 -4.23
CA GLY A 530 35.08 2.83 -4.76
C GLY A 530 33.66 2.29 -4.88
N LEU A 531 32.62 3.05 -4.54
CA LEU A 531 31.22 2.72 -4.81
C LEU A 531 30.66 3.49 -6.00
N PRO A 532 29.69 2.93 -6.74
CA PRO A 532 28.92 3.68 -7.71
C PRO A 532 27.99 4.68 -7.01
N ASN A 533 27.41 5.61 -7.78
CA ASN A 533 26.27 6.39 -7.31
C ASN A 533 25.15 5.48 -6.84
N GLY A 534 24.42 5.91 -5.82
CA GLY A 534 23.24 5.20 -5.37
C GLY A 534 22.13 5.19 -6.41
N PRO A 535 21.16 4.28 -6.29
CA PRO A 535 20.03 4.19 -7.19
C PRO A 535 19.12 5.43 -7.06
N LYS A 536 18.23 5.61 -8.03
CA LYS A 536 17.26 6.72 -8.03
C LYS A 536 16.12 6.43 -7.02
N GLY A 537 15.88 7.38 -6.11
CA GLY A 537 14.77 7.34 -5.14
C GLY A 537 13.63 8.31 -5.48
N PRO A 538 12.64 8.45 -4.57
CA PRO A 538 12.52 7.84 -3.24
C PRO A 538 12.04 6.36 -3.22
N TRP A 539 11.39 5.90 -4.30
CA TRP A 539 10.72 4.60 -4.37
C TRP A 539 11.66 3.46 -4.77
N TYR A 540 12.86 3.45 -4.18
CA TYR A 540 13.82 2.36 -4.34
C TYR A 540 13.65 1.35 -3.20
N TRP A 541 13.26 0.12 -3.50
CA TRP A 541 12.94 -0.91 -2.53
C TRP A 541 14.11 -1.81 -2.15
N GLY A 542 15.19 -1.83 -2.92
CA GLY A 542 16.38 -2.61 -2.59
C GLY A 542 17.02 -2.21 -1.26
N GLN A 543 17.63 -3.17 -0.59
CA GLN A 543 18.36 -3.01 0.69
C GLN A 543 19.79 -3.52 0.53
N PRO A 544 20.60 -2.87 -0.32
CA PRO A 544 21.90 -3.42 -0.75
C PRO A 544 23.06 -3.15 0.18
N LEU A 545 22.89 -2.33 1.22
CA LEU A 545 23.94 -1.90 2.14
C LEU A 545 23.75 -2.52 3.52
N GLU A 546 24.81 -3.12 4.07
CA GLU A 546 24.80 -3.69 5.42
C GLU A 546 26.19 -3.58 6.07
N ALA A 547 26.23 -3.41 7.39
CA ALA A 547 27.44 -3.55 8.19
C ALA A 547 27.64 -5.02 8.62
N ASP A 548 28.88 -5.46 8.76
CA ASP A 548 29.17 -6.76 9.40
C ASP A 548 28.71 -6.72 10.87
N LYS A 549 27.91 -7.69 11.27
CA LYS A 549 27.31 -7.72 12.62
C LYS A 549 28.33 -7.97 13.75
N VAL A 550 29.58 -8.32 13.43
CA VAL A 550 30.64 -8.61 14.36
C VAL A 550 31.81 -7.63 14.21
N ASN A 551 32.28 -7.42 12.97
CA ASN A 551 33.39 -6.53 12.67
C ASN A 551 32.93 -5.14 12.30
N GLY A 552 32.95 -4.22 13.23
CA GLY A 552 32.44 -2.85 13.05
C GLY A 552 33.17 -2.00 11.99
N ASN A 553 34.31 -2.44 11.49
CA ASN A 553 35.03 -1.76 10.39
C ASN A 553 34.66 -2.30 9.02
N THR A 554 33.81 -3.36 8.93
CA THR A 554 33.47 -4.02 7.69
C THR A 554 32.07 -3.65 7.26
N PHE A 555 31.91 -3.24 5.99
CA PHE A 555 30.65 -2.94 5.35
C PHE A 555 30.58 -3.63 3.99
N TYR A 556 29.39 -4.00 3.57
CA TYR A 556 29.10 -4.63 2.28
C TYR A 556 28.05 -3.85 1.50
N TYR A 557 28.23 -3.82 0.20
CA TYR A 557 27.29 -3.20 -0.71
C TYR A 557 27.15 -4.04 -1.97
N TYR A 558 25.92 -4.27 -2.44
CA TYR A 558 25.63 -4.93 -3.70
C TYR A 558 25.14 -3.92 -4.74
N SER A 559 25.66 -3.98 -5.96
CA SER A 559 25.16 -3.22 -7.09
C SER A 559 25.53 -3.87 -8.41
N GLY A 560 24.53 -4.07 -9.30
CA GLY A 560 24.73 -4.51 -10.68
C GLY A 560 25.53 -5.81 -10.83
N GLY A 561 25.27 -6.82 -9.99
CA GLY A 561 25.96 -8.12 -10.02
C GLY A 561 27.30 -8.13 -9.27
N LYS A 562 27.68 -7.03 -8.65
CA LYS A 562 28.94 -6.91 -7.92
C LYS A 562 28.71 -6.74 -6.43
N VAL A 563 29.56 -7.40 -5.63
CA VAL A 563 29.64 -7.17 -4.18
C VAL A 563 30.89 -6.36 -3.88
N TYR A 564 30.71 -5.27 -3.19
CA TYR A 564 31.75 -4.37 -2.71
C TYR A 564 31.93 -4.57 -1.22
N ARG A 565 33.17 -4.56 -0.74
CA ARG A 565 33.51 -4.65 0.69
C ARG A 565 34.43 -3.53 1.09
N SER A 566 34.16 -2.95 2.24
CA SER A 566 35.05 -2.07 2.98
C SER A 566 35.58 -2.82 4.19
N GLY A 567 36.86 -2.67 4.52
CA GLY A 567 37.47 -3.13 5.75
C GLY A 567 38.03 -1.98 6.60
N ASN A 568 37.74 -0.73 6.23
CA ASN A 568 38.27 0.49 6.85
C ASN A 568 37.18 1.45 7.34
N GLY A 569 36.06 0.89 7.81
CA GLY A 569 34.95 1.68 8.35
C GLY A 569 34.18 2.43 7.27
N GLY A 570 34.08 1.91 6.07
CA GLY A 570 33.29 2.52 4.98
C GLY A 570 34.01 3.68 4.28
N ALA A 571 35.30 3.93 4.53
CA ALA A 571 36.02 5.03 3.85
C ALA A 571 36.23 4.73 2.36
N SER A 572 36.57 3.47 2.06
CA SER A 572 36.68 2.99 0.69
C SER A 572 36.14 1.57 0.56
N PHE A 573 35.67 1.24 -0.65
CA PHE A 573 35.22 -0.09 -1.00
C PHE A 573 35.98 -0.62 -2.20
N SER A 574 36.17 -1.94 -2.22
CA SER A 574 36.70 -2.66 -3.37
C SER A 574 35.74 -3.78 -3.78
N ILE A 575 35.69 -4.09 -5.08
CA ILE A 575 34.92 -5.22 -5.59
C ILE A 575 35.60 -6.51 -5.09
N VAL A 576 34.84 -7.34 -4.39
CA VAL A 576 35.29 -8.65 -3.92
C VAL A 576 34.65 -9.79 -4.69
N ASN A 577 33.51 -9.54 -5.34
CA ASN A 577 32.85 -10.49 -6.25
C ASN A 577 32.19 -9.74 -7.40
N SER A 578 32.20 -10.35 -8.61
CA SER A 578 31.54 -9.80 -9.80
C SER A 578 30.80 -10.86 -10.62
N SER A 579 30.48 -11.99 -10.00
CA SER A 579 29.88 -13.16 -10.68
C SER A 579 28.40 -13.37 -10.36
N LEU A 580 27.79 -12.53 -9.48
CA LEU A 580 26.38 -12.62 -9.19
C LEU A 580 25.51 -12.09 -10.35
N PRO A 581 24.29 -12.59 -10.51
CA PRO A 581 23.32 -11.99 -11.42
C PRO A 581 23.10 -10.51 -11.12
N SER A 582 22.94 -9.69 -12.15
CA SER A 582 22.56 -8.28 -11.99
C SER A 582 21.09 -8.17 -11.66
N GLU A 583 20.76 -7.53 -10.55
CA GLU A 583 19.40 -7.33 -10.07
C GLU A 583 19.26 -5.93 -9.45
N GLY A 584 18.19 -5.21 -9.81
CA GLY A 584 17.93 -3.87 -9.29
C GLY A 584 17.32 -3.88 -7.87
N TRP A 585 16.54 -4.91 -7.55
CA TRP A 585 15.91 -5.09 -6.23
C TRP A 585 16.58 -6.22 -5.48
N SER A 586 17.64 -5.87 -4.79
CA SER A 586 18.43 -6.81 -4.00
C SER A 586 18.31 -6.48 -2.52
N MET A 587 18.42 -7.50 -1.69
CA MET A 587 18.61 -7.35 -0.25
C MET A 587 19.88 -8.07 0.14
N LEU A 588 20.78 -7.34 0.81
CA LEU A 588 22.02 -7.88 1.38
C LEU A 588 21.89 -7.84 2.90
N LYS A 589 22.18 -8.96 3.55
CA LYS A 589 22.26 -9.04 5.02
C LYS A 589 23.50 -9.84 5.45
N THR A 590 24.09 -9.42 6.57
CA THR A 590 25.14 -10.16 7.27
C THR A 590 24.53 -10.96 8.41
N VAL A 591 25.17 -12.10 8.73
CA VAL A 591 24.64 -13.04 9.72
C VAL A 591 25.04 -12.61 11.13
N PRO A 592 24.09 -12.50 12.09
CA PRO A 592 24.43 -12.23 13.48
C PRO A 592 25.44 -13.24 14.06
N ARG A 593 26.47 -12.76 14.76
CA ARG A 593 27.52 -13.54 15.41
C ARG A 593 28.52 -14.24 14.47
N ASN A 594 28.38 -14.15 13.16
CA ASN A 594 29.29 -14.75 12.17
C ASN A 594 29.92 -13.65 11.32
N SER A 595 31.15 -13.23 11.63
CA SER A 595 31.85 -12.25 10.80
C SER A 595 32.16 -12.80 9.42
N GLY A 596 31.94 -11.98 8.39
CA GLY A 596 32.20 -12.35 7.00
C GLY A 596 31.18 -13.28 6.37
N GLU A 597 30.12 -13.65 7.05
CA GLU A 597 29.02 -14.37 6.43
C GLU A 597 27.97 -13.39 5.84
N VAL A 598 27.82 -13.44 4.52
CA VAL A 598 27.01 -12.49 3.74
C VAL A 598 26.00 -13.25 2.89
N TRP A 599 24.76 -12.80 2.92
CA TRP A 599 23.68 -13.34 2.08
C TRP A 599 23.10 -12.24 1.19
N VAL A 600 22.73 -12.62 -0.04
CA VAL A 600 22.12 -11.69 -1.01
C VAL A 600 20.92 -12.36 -1.66
N SER A 601 19.75 -11.72 -1.55
CA SER A 601 18.58 -12.08 -2.36
C SER A 601 18.61 -11.29 -3.66
N LEU A 602 18.36 -11.99 -4.76
CA LEU A 602 18.42 -11.45 -6.11
C LEU A 602 17.09 -11.69 -6.85
N ASN A 603 15.99 -11.45 -6.17
CA ASN A 603 14.63 -11.47 -6.69
C ASN A 603 14.35 -12.73 -7.54
N TRP A 604 14.34 -12.59 -8.85
CA TRP A 604 14.10 -13.68 -9.83
C TRP A 604 15.24 -14.69 -9.91
N ASN A 605 16.40 -14.36 -9.39
CA ASN A 605 17.63 -15.14 -9.48
C ASN A 605 17.97 -15.92 -8.19
N GLY A 606 17.05 -15.96 -7.21
CA GLY A 606 17.18 -16.75 -6.00
C GLY A 606 17.99 -16.09 -4.88
N LEU A 607 18.51 -16.92 -3.96
CA LEU A 607 19.21 -16.53 -2.73
C LEU A 607 20.64 -17.09 -2.77
N TYR A 608 21.60 -16.27 -2.41
CA TYR A 608 23.04 -16.61 -2.43
C TYR A 608 23.68 -16.41 -1.06
N ARG A 609 24.65 -17.24 -0.74
CA ARG A 609 25.41 -17.23 0.51
C ARG A 609 26.90 -17.20 0.27
N SER A 610 27.63 -16.36 1.01
CA SER A 610 29.08 -16.33 1.13
C SER A 610 29.47 -16.53 2.59
N THR A 611 30.57 -17.27 2.84
CA THR A 611 31.17 -17.47 4.17
C THR A 611 32.62 -16.95 4.26
N ASP A 612 33.07 -16.24 3.22
CA ASP A 612 34.44 -15.77 3.08
C ASP A 612 34.57 -14.25 2.87
N GLY A 613 33.58 -13.50 3.39
CA GLY A 613 33.58 -12.04 3.28
C GLY A 613 33.14 -11.53 1.91
N GLY A 614 32.24 -12.27 1.24
CA GLY A 614 31.68 -11.86 -0.03
C GLY A 614 32.54 -12.16 -1.25
N VAL A 615 33.58 -12.99 -1.13
CA VAL A 615 34.48 -13.33 -2.24
C VAL A 615 33.86 -14.39 -3.12
N LYS A 616 33.32 -15.45 -2.54
CA LYS A 616 32.61 -16.50 -3.25
C LYS A 616 31.17 -16.62 -2.76
N PHE A 617 30.24 -16.75 -3.70
CA PHE A 617 28.83 -16.98 -3.40
C PHE A 617 28.35 -18.31 -3.98
N ASP A 618 27.68 -19.09 -3.16
CA ASP A 618 27.01 -20.31 -3.59
C ASP A 618 25.49 -20.08 -3.55
N PRO A 619 24.73 -20.49 -4.60
CA PRO A 619 23.29 -20.38 -4.60
C PRO A 619 22.68 -21.34 -3.57
N ILE A 620 21.59 -20.95 -2.93
CA ILE A 620 20.82 -21.83 -2.05
C ILE A 620 19.93 -22.73 -2.90
N ALA A 621 20.21 -24.03 -2.81
CA ALA A 621 19.52 -25.04 -3.64
C ALA A 621 18.00 -25.00 -3.41
N GLY A 622 17.23 -25.11 -4.51
CA GLY A 622 15.78 -25.13 -4.47
C GLY A 622 15.10 -23.77 -4.30
N VAL A 623 15.84 -22.68 -4.05
CA VAL A 623 15.26 -21.33 -4.01
C VAL A 623 15.26 -20.75 -5.42
N GLU A 624 14.08 -20.74 -6.05
CA GLU A 624 13.92 -20.21 -7.42
C GLU A 624 13.83 -18.68 -7.43
N ARG A 625 13.17 -18.11 -6.43
CA ARG A 625 13.01 -16.66 -6.25
C ARG A 625 13.17 -16.28 -4.80
N ALA A 626 13.84 -15.19 -4.53
CA ALA A 626 14.02 -14.63 -3.21
C ALA A 626 13.72 -13.12 -3.24
N TYR A 627 12.50 -12.77 -2.90
CA TYR A 627 12.07 -11.36 -2.87
C TYR A 627 12.62 -10.66 -1.64
N LEU A 628 12.37 -11.23 -0.46
CA LEU A 628 12.78 -10.71 0.83
C LEU A 628 13.30 -11.85 1.71
N PHE A 629 14.25 -11.55 2.59
CA PHE A 629 14.67 -12.49 3.62
C PHE A 629 15.14 -11.78 4.90
N ALA A 630 15.15 -12.51 6.01
CA ALA A 630 15.59 -12.01 7.31
C ALA A 630 16.19 -13.12 8.17
N PHE A 631 17.10 -12.73 9.09
CA PHE A 631 17.61 -13.59 10.14
C PHE A 631 16.98 -13.23 11.48
N GLY A 632 16.43 -14.23 12.16
CA GLY A 632 15.85 -14.07 13.49
C GLY A 632 16.55 -14.89 14.56
N LYS A 633 16.01 -14.81 15.79
CA LYS A 633 16.52 -15.55 16.94
C LYS A 633 16.66 -17.04 16.61
N PRO A 634 17.78 -17.68 16.95
CA PRO A 634 17.94 -19.12 16.83
C PRO A 634 16.88 -19.89 17.64
N GLN A 635 16.56 -21.09 17.18
CA GLN A 635 15.77 -22.03 17.98
C GLN A 635 16.54 -22.38 19.28
N THR A 636 15.83 -22.63 20.35
CA THR A 636 16.44 -23.06 21.63
C THR A 636 17.36 -24.23 21.42
N GLY A 637 18.61 -24.10 21.90
CA GLY A 637 19.66 -25.11 21.72
C GLY A 637 20.42 -25.04 20.39
N SER A 638 20.07 -24.12 19.48
CA SER A 638 20.77 -23.89 18.21
C SER A 638 21.57 -22.59 18.25
N THR A 639 22.70 -22.56 17.51
CA THR A 639 23.46 -21.35 17.23
C THR A 639 23.15 -20.79 15.84
N ILE A 640 22.45 -21.56 14.99
CA ILE A 640 22.05 -21.16 13.64
C ILE A 640 20.86 -20.21 13.73
N PRO A 641 20.97 -18.97 13.22
CA PRO A 641 19.82 -18.06 13.15
C PRO A 641 18.68 -18.65 12.33
N ALA A 642 17.43 -18.43 12.76
CA ALA A 642 16.29 -18.78 11.94
C ALA A 642 16.31 -17.89 10.69
N LEU A 643 16.26 -18.50 9.52
CA LEU A 643 16.21 -17.81 8.23
C LEU A 643 14.77 -17.79 7.73
N TYR A 644 14.27 -16.62 7.42
CA TYR A 644 12.94 -16.40 6.84
C TYR A 644 13.09 -15.93 5.41
N LEU A 645 12.21 -16.39 4.54
CA LEU A 645 12.20 -16.08 3.10
C LEU A 645 10.77 -15.80 2.65
N TYR A 646 10.55 -14.69 1.95
CA TYR A 646 9.42 -14.50 1.07
C TYR A 646 9.89 -14.69 -0.36
N GLY A 647 9.43 -15.74 -1.03
CA GLY A 647 9.97 -16.15 -2.31
C GLY A 647 9.26 -17.37 -2.90
N LYS A 648 9.96 -18.06 -3.81
CA LYS A 648 9.48 -19.29 -4.44
C LYS A 648 10.49 -20.41 -4.23
N ILE A 649 10.03 -21.55 -3.74
CA ILE A 649 10.85 -22.74 -3.50
C ILE A 649 10.34 -23.88 -4.37
N THR A 650 11.25 -24.60 -5.02
CA THR A 650 10.95 -25.77 -5.82
C THR A 650 10.14 -26.80 -5.02
N GLY A 651 8.99 -27.21 -5.56
CA GLY A 651 8.08 -28.16 -4.93
C GLY A 651 7.18 -27.57 -3.83
N LEU A 652 7.43 -26.35 -3.34
CA LEU A 652 6.58 -25.68 -2.33
C LEU A 652 5.79 -24.49 -2.90
N GLY A 653 6.18 -23.97 -4.07
CA GLY A 653 5.54 -22.82 -4.69
C GLY A 653 5.99 -21.48 -4.11
N GLU A 654 5.19 -20.42 -4.36
CA GLU A 654 5.40 -19.06 -3.84
C GLU A 654 4.78 -18.91 -2.45
N GLY A 655 5.49 -18.27 -1.52
CA GLY A 655 5.00 -18.09 -0.17
C GLY A 655 6.05 -17.55 0.80
N ILE A 656 5.76 -17.71 2.08
CA ILE A 656 6.63 -17.34 3.20
C ILE A 656 7.14 -18.63 3.85
N PHE A 657 8.45 -18.71 4.01
CA PHE A 657 9.13 -19.92 4.48
C PHE A 657 10.10 -19.63 5.62
N ARG A 658 10.35 -20.64 6.42
CA ARG A 658 11.39 -20.64 7.46
C ARG A 658 12.33 -21.82 7.27
N SER A 659 13.63 -21.57 7.41
CA SER A 659 14.67 -22.58 7.50
C SER A 659 15.44 -22.45 8.83
N LEU A 660 15.84 -23.57 9.43
CA LEU A 660 16.61 -23.65 10.67
C LEU A 660 18.00 -24.28 10.46
N ASP A 661 18.40 -24.50 9.21
CA ASP A 661 19.59 -25.22 8.79
C ASP A 661 20.35 -24.52 7.64
N ASN A 662 20.30 -23.17 7.62
CA ASN A 662 20.93 -22.35 6.59
C ASN A 662 20.39 -22.62 5.17
N GLY A 663 19.08 -22.79 5.02
CA GLY A 663 18.43 -22.92 3.72
C GLY A 663 18.50 -24.30 3.09
N LYS A 664 18.90 -25.34 3.82
CA LYS A 664 18.90 -26.73 3.34
C LYS A 664 17.51 -27.31 3.29
N THR A 665 16.71 -27.02 4.32
CA THR A 665 15.28 -27.42 4.37
C THR A 665 14.40 -26.22 4.69
N TRP A 666 13.14 -26.28 4.21
CA TRP A 666 12.19 -25.19 4.35
C TRP A 666 10.83 -25.65 4.85
N THR A 667 10.25 -24.89 5.76
CA THR A 667 8.89 -25.05 6.24
C THR A 667 8.04 -23.88 5.78
N SER A 668 6.90 -24.11 5.14
CA SER A 668 5.93 -23.07 4.81
C SER A 668 5.32 -22.51 6.09
N ILE A 669 5.31 -21.18 6.24
CA ILE A 669 4.75 -20.47 7.38
C ILE A 669 3.72 -19.41 6.96
N GLY A 670 3.49 -19.25 5.66
CA GLY A 670 2.46 -18.35 5.12
C GLY A 670 1.05 -18.92 5.26
N ASP A 671 0.06 -18.03 5.32
CA ASP A 671 -1.34 -18.39 5.20
C ASP A 671 -1.76 -18.42 3.72
N PRO A 672 -2.12 -19.57 3.14
CA PRO A 672 -2.50 -19.66 1.73
C PRO A 672 -3.81 -18.91 1.41
N HIS A 673 -4.64 -18.61 2.41
CA HIS A 673 -5.88 -17.84 2.25
C HIS A 673 -5.66 -16.32 2.38
N LYS A 674 -4.52 -15.92 2.98
CA LYS A 674 -4.09 -14.52 3.15
C LYS A 674 -2.60 -14.38 2.83
N PRO A 675 -2.23 -14.49 1.57
CA PRO A 675 -0.84 -14.69 1.14
C PRO A 675 0.06 -13.45 1.26
N ILE A 676 -0.37 -12.39 1.91
CA ILE A 676 0.33 -11.10 2.04
C ILE A 676 0.81 -10.60 0.67
N GLY A 677 -0.13 -10.08 -0.11
CA GLY A 677 0.16 -9.41 -1.38
C GLY A 677 0.52 -7.92 -1.17
N ASN A 678 0.18 -7.11 -2.15
CA ASN A 678 0.37 -5.66 -2.10
C ASN A 678 1.85 -5.23 -2.03
N ASP A 679 2.67 -5.84 -2.89
CA ASP A 679 4.09 -5.52 -3.08
C ASP A 679 4.87 -5.46 -1.75
N PRO A 680 5.13 -6.60 -1.09
CA PRO A 680 5.99 -6.63 0.09
C PRO A 680 7.36 -6.02 -0.21
N ASN A 681 7.78 -5.06 0.64
CA ASN A 681 8.94 -4.20 0.40
C ASN A 681 10.12 -4.50 1.30
N VAL A 682 9.87 -4.95 2.52
CA VAL A 682 10.88 -5.16 3.54
C VAL A 682 10.49 -6.31 4.45
N MET A 683 11.47 -7.10 4.87
CA MET A 683 11.31 -8.18 5.82
C MET A 683 12.34 -8.06 6.94
N GLU A 684 11.87 -8.26 8.17
CA GLU A 684 12.72 -8.33 9.34
C GLU A 684 12.25 -9.47 10.25
N ALA A 685 13.16 -10.01 11.08
CA ALA A 685 12.79 -11.06 12.03
C ALA A 685 13.32 -10.72 13.42
N SER A 686 12.57 -11.07 14.43
CA SER A 686 12.91 -10.70 15.80
C SER A 686 14.18 -11.41 16.28
N SER A 687 15.12 -10.62 16.73
CA SER A 687 16.29 -11.11 17.46
C SER A 687 15.99 -11.44 18.92
N GLN A 688 14.81 -11.07 19.44
CA GLN A 688 14.36 -11.29 20.82
C GLN A 688 13.46 -12.51 20.96
N GLN A 689 12.61 -12.80 19.97
CA GLN A 689 11.62 -13.86 20.02
C GLN A 689 11.77 -14.81 18.84
N PHE A 690 12.01 -16.09 19.12
CA PHE A 690 12.03 -17.13 18.09
C PHE A 690 10.66 -17.24 17.42
N GLY A 691 10.62 -17.27 16.11
CA GLY A 691 9.41 -17.43 15.34
C GLY A 691 8.74 -16.10 14.93
N LEU A 692 9.02 -14.99 15.61
CA LEU A 692 8.41 -13.69 15.26
C LEU A 692 9.11 -13.10 14.03
N VAL A 693 8.32 -12.82 12.99
CA VAL A 693 8.79 -12.25 11.72
C VAL A 693 7.85 -11.15 11.24
N PHE A 694 8.41 -10.12 10.57
CA PHE A 694 7.71 -8.94 10.10
C PHE A 694 7.84 -8.79 8.59
N ILE A 695 6.76 -8.37 7.93
CA ILE A 695 6.73 -8.04 6.50
C ILE A 695 6.04 -6.70 6.32
N GLY A 696 6.77 -5.70 5.84
CA GLY A 696 6.22 -4.41 5.43
C GLY A 696 5.80 -4.44 3.96
N THR A 697 4.68 -3.80 3.65
CA THR A 697 4.06 -3.78 2.33
C THR A 697 3.97 -2.37 1.73
N ASN A 698 3.56 -2.29 0.48
CA ASN A 698 3.33 -1.04 -0.24
C ASN A 698 1.84 -0.63 -0.19
N GLY A 699 1.34 -0.38 1.03
CA GLY A 699 -0.03 0.12 1.24
C GLY A 699 -0.97 -0.84 1.97
N ARG A 700 -0.44 -1.91 2.63
CA ARG A 700 -1.24 -2.74 3.53
C ARG A 700 -0.57 -2.87 4.90
N GLY A 701 0.21 -1.84 5.29
CA GLY A 701 0.90 -1.76 6.55
C GLY A 701 1.97 -2.82 6.74
N ILE A 702 2.19 -3.18 8.00
CA ILE A 702 3.19 -4.15 8.42
C ILE A 702 2.44 -5.37 8.98
N TYR A 703 2.77 -6.55 8.46
CA TYR A 703 2.31 -7.83 9.02
C TYR A 703 3.34 -8.39 9.98
N TYR A 704 2.90 -9.08 11.01
CA TYR A 704 3.76 -9.95 11.79
C TYR A 704 3.19 -11.36 11.88
N GLY A 705 4.10 -12.35 11.89
CA GLY A 705 3.77 -13.77 11.99
C GLY A 705 4.40 -14.37 13.24
N THR A 706 3.63 -15.22 13.95
CA THR A 706 4.09 -15.99 15.12
C THR A 706 3.64 -17.44 14.98
N PRO A 707 4.42 -18.42 15.52
CA PRO A 707 4.04 -19.85 15.57
C PRO A 707 2.78 -20.12 16.35
#